data_8f5634ca5f58ba5bea0ff3b5a9657f79
#
_entry.id   8f5634ca5f58ba5bea0ff3b5a9657f79
#
_cell.length_a   1.000
_cell.length_b   1.000
_cell.length_c   1.000
_cell.angle_alpha   90.00
_cell.angle_beta   90.00
_cell.angle_gamma   90.00
#
_symmetry.space_group_name_H-M   'P 1'
#
loop_
_entity.id
_entity.type
_entity.pdbx_description
1 polymer ?
#
loop_
_entity_poly.entity_id
_entity_poly.type
_entity_poly.pdbx_seq_one_letter_code
_entity_poly.pdbx_strand_id
1 'polypeptide(L)'
;MRIKYLSLLMAAFLLTATPSVGKDHKEKAKTEQTAKKKKGKDDKEKSKDQKKSKDTKKADKKGRKGKKGQQPQQPQKPQEEKPSIDRKGLFGVTKVKNEWFFHIADSLIGRDFLTTTRYTTTPSGSGKFGGEQVNEQTVYFQLGADDQMLLRANLIINVADSTQKISRAIQISNENPIIGAFKIESHQNGVYKIKVSPFFNQDNPALGLPQYVKQSYGLQGMLGDMSYVQDIKSFPMNTEVRMVKTFAAGPNSSLPAAQSTGKVTLGLNISFILLPEHPMMKRYYDPRVGFFTDSYTSFTDEQQRVEGKKFITRWRLEPRPEDVEKMRRGELVEPVKPIIYYIDPATPKQWRKYLIQGVNDWQKAFEKAGFKNAIIGKEWPENDSTMSMEDARYSCIRYLASPIENAYGPNVHDPRTGEILESHICWYHNVMSLVHDWYMVQASSIDEAARTMNFSEELMGQLIRFVSSHEVGHTLGLRHNFGSSSTVPVDSLRNKAWVEAHGHTPSIMDYARFNYVAQPEDNISRAGIFPRINDYDEWAIRWGYTYLPDAKDEDDDHRLMEEMTAKSQENPRLWWGDGETSLGQSDPRCQTEDLGDDAMKASTYGIQNLKYEISRLPEWTSDDPKDIYGDALERMYQQIRGQFLRYCGHVTRNIGGVLYTYRTKEQPGDKYVPQPLEKQKAALKFMDEQVLHEPMWLRDMSYAQRFTANPEELTLGVGTVCMRRLMDRLDVKNETYTPQAYLTDLTRLVFSEARTGEKVSNYRKNLQSQMLEHLLRANGNSNAYIQPAVLYTLQQLQQLTKQARQSARDAESRAHWALLYDQIGRRLTWK
;
A
#
# COMPACT_ATOMS: atom_id res chain seq x y z
N MET A 1 15.39 -4.21 14.50
CA MET A 1 14.32 -3.20 14.46
C MET A 1 13.45 -3.56 13.27
N ARG A 2 12.41 -4.38 13.49
CA ARG A 2 11.46 -4.76 12.41
C ARG A 2 10.61 -3.54 12.09
N ILE A 3 10.97 -2.79 11.06
CA ILE A 3 10.06 -1.84 10.44
C ILE A 3 9.16 -2.71 9.55
N LYS A 4 7.95 -2.97 10.03
CA LYS A 4 6.92 -3.68 9.26
C LYS A 4 6.59 -2.85 8.02
N TYR A 5 6.96 -3.35 6.87
CA TYR A 5 6.69 -2.75 5.55
C TYR A 5 5.19 -2.71 5.16
N LEU A 6 4.27 -3.04 6.09
CA LEU A 6 2.83 -3.05 5.81
C LEU A 6 2.20 -1.66 5.65
N SER A 7 2.90 -0.57 6.00
CA SER A 7 2.35 0.79 5.95
C SER A 7 2.94 1.68 4.85
N LEU A 8 3.90 1.22 4.05
CA LEU A 8 4.52 2.03 3.00
C LEU A 8 3.81 1.94 1.63
N LEU A 9 2.97 0.94 1.41
CA LEU A 9 2.18 0.82 0.16
C LEU A 9 1.04 1.84 0.02
N MET A 10 0.63 2.50 1.12
CA MET A 10 -0.39 3.56 1.06
C MET A 10 0.17 4.97 0.75
N ALA A 11 1.48 5.21 0.88
CA ALA A 11 2.03 6.56 0.71
C ALA A 11 2.32 6.94 -0.75
N ALA A 12 2.41 5.99 -1.67
CA ALA A 12 2.70 6.27 -3.08
C ALA A 12 1.48 6.77 -3.87
N PHE A 13 0.25 6.57 -3.39
CA PHE A 13 -0.98 6.98 -4.07
C PHE A 13 -1.50 8.38 -3.71
N LEU A 14 -1.00 9.00 -2.63
CA LEU A 14 -1.51 10.29 -2.13
C LEU A 14 -0.82 11.54 -2.72
N LEU A 15 0.08 11.39 -3.69
CA LEU A 15 0.84 12.53 -4.25
C LEU A 15 0.25 13.13 -5.54
N THR A 16 -0.97 12.78 -5.94
CA THR A 16 -1.62 13.40 -7.11
C THR A 16 -2.96 14.09 -6.82
N ALA A 17 -3.41 14.15 -5.57
CA ALA A 17 -4.53 15.03 -5.24
C ALA A 17 -4.02 16.45 -5.13
N THR A 18 -4.29 17.28 -6.13
CA THR A 18 -4.20 18.74 -6.03
C THR A 18 -5.14 19.21 -4.92
N PRO A 19 -4.71 20.09 -4.00
CA PRO A 19 -5.63 20.66 -3.06
C PRO A 19 -6.64 21.54 -3.84
N SER A 20 -7.90 21.18 -3.77
CA SER A 20 -8.98 22.09 -4.15
C SER A 20 -8.90 23.31 -3.24
N VAL A 21 -8.70 24.45 -3.85
CA VAL A 21 -8.74 25.76 -3.16
C VAL A 21 -10.19 26.01 -2.79
N GLY A 22 -10.59 25.61 -1.58
CA GLY A 22 -11.83 26.02 -0.96
C GLY A 22 -11.73 27.52 -0.64
N LYS A 23 -12.56 28.33 -1.28
CA LYS A 23 -12.74 29.74 -0.94
C LYS A 23 -13.45 29.84 0.39
N ASP A 24 -12.73 30.18 1.44
CA ASP A 24 -13.32 30.68 2.69
C ASP A 24 -13.87 32.10 2.48
N HIS A 25 -15.17 32.22 2.39
CA HIS A 25 -15.85 33.50 2.63
C HIS A 25 -15.90 33.74 4.14
N LYS A 26 -14.98 34.57 4.62
CA LYS A 26 -15.14 35.24 5.93
C LYS A 26 -15.82 36.55 5.72
N GLU A 27 -17.09 36.63 6.06
CA GLU A 27 -17.78 37.90 6.39
C GLU A 27 -17.23 38.45 7.71
N LYS A 28 -16.76 39.70 7.63
CA LYS A 28 -16.38 40.53 8.80
C LYS A 28 -17.62 41.15 9.43
N ALA A 29 -17.89 40.80 10.65
CA ALA A 29 -18.65 41.67 11.52
C ALA A 29 -17.72 42.27 12.60
N LYS A 30 -17.50 43.56 12.50
CA LYS A 30 -16.89 44.40 13.55
C LYS A 30 -17.89 44.63 14.68
N THR A 31 -17.46 44.54 15.92
CA THR A 31 -17.87 45.52 16.94
C THR A 31 -16.78 45.63 18.02
N GLU A 32 -16.57 46.87 18.40
CA GLU A 32 -15.47 47.42 19.18
C GLU A 32 -15.60 47.22 20.69
N GLN A 33 -14.45 47.20 21.35
CA GLN A 33 -14.06 47.84 22.64
C GLN A 33 -14.88 47.56 23.88
N THR A 34 -14.29 47.22 25.01
CA THR A 34 -13.38 48.07 25.81
C THR A 34 -12.72 47.32 26.95
N ALA A 35 -11.50 47.70 27.23
CA ALA A 35 -10.69 47.25 28.35
C ALA A 35 -11.24 47.80 29.72
N LYS A 36 -10.97 47.08 30.82
CA LYS A 36 -10.35 47.63 32.00
C LYS A 36 -9.88 46.60 33.03
N LYS A 37 -8.67 46.87 33.48
CA LYS A 37 -7.94 46.26 34.62
C LYS A 37 -8.66 46.41 35.98
N LYS A 38 -8.43 45.45 36.91
CA LYS A 38 -7.75 45.62 38.24
C LYS A 38 -7.99 44.38 39.08
N LYS A 39 -6.95 43.67 39.52
CA LYS A 39 -6.27 43.63 40.83
C LYS A 39 -7.16 43.49 42.09
N GLY A 40 -6.78 42.50 42.89
CA GLY A 40 -6.94 42.46 44.38
C GLY A 40 -7.33 41.04 44.76
N LYS A 41 -6.47 40.17 45.21
CA LYS A 41 -5.89 39.97 46.55
C LYS A 41 -6.85 39.48 47.62
N ASP A 42 -6.46 38.26 48.10
CA ASP A 42 -6.46 37.74 49.48
C ASP A 42 -7.82 37.58 50.19
N ASP A 43 -8.14 36.52 50.78
CA ASP A 43 -7.63 35.82 51.95
C ASP A 43 -8.62 34.76 52.45
N LYS A 44 -8.08 33.63 52.78
CA LYS A 44 -8.22 32.80 53.97
C LYS A 44 -9.60 32.67 54.68
N GLU A 45 -9.88 31.51 54.98
CA GLU A 45 -9.88 30.76 56.22
C GLU A 45 -11.12 29.87 56.43
N LYS A 46 -10.83 28.61 56.65
CA LYS A 46 -11.15 27.74 57.82
C LYS A 46 -12.59 27.74 58.34
N SER A 47 -13.14 26.58 58.45
CA SER A 47 -13.14 25.65 59.57
C SER A 47 -14.40 24.78 59.55
N LYS A 48 -14.26 23.46 59.73
CA LYS A 48 -14.64 22.68 60.91
C LYS A 48 -16.09 22.90 61.39
N ASP A 49 -16.84 21.92 61.57
CA ASP A 49 -16.81 20.77 62.46
C ASP A 49 -18.22 20.06 62.51
N GLN A 50 -18.17 18.75 62.54
CA GLN A 50 -18.74 17.86 63.58
C GLN A 50 -20.24 17.86 63.85
N LYS A 51 -20.71 16.68 63.87
CA LYS A 51 -21.30 15.82 64.96
C LYS A 51 -22.72 15.35 64.67
N LYS A 52 -22.82 14.02 64.63
CA LYS A 52 -23.37 13.10 65.68
C LYS A 52 -24.79 13.35 66.07
N SER A 53 -25.65 12.32 65.93
CA SER A 53 -26.07 11.37 66.94
C SER A 53 -27.42 10.78 66.57
N LYS A 54 -27.60 9.49 66.59
CA LYS A 54 -28.10 8.67 67.74
C LYS A 54 -29.60 8.57 67.89
N ASP A 55 -30.00 7.31 67.86
CA ASP A 55 -30.90 6.54 68.70
C ASP A 55 -32.42 6.82 68.53
N THR A 56 -33.28 5.84 68.55
CA THR A 56 -33.54 4.75 69.53
C THR A 56 -34.68 3.84 69.05
N LYS A 57 -34.51 2.56 69.32
CA LYS A 57 -35.32 1.49 69.84
C LYS A 57 -36.86 1.62 69.98
N LYS A 58 -37.55 0.51 69.67
CA LYS A 58 -38.35 -0.40 70.58
C LYS A 58 -39.01 -1.47 69.70
N ALA A 59 -38.83 -2.71 69.84
CA ALA A 59 -39.21 -3.84 70.70
C ALA A 59 -40.72 -3.93 70.98
N ASP A 60 -41.33 -5.07 70.63
CA ASP A 60 -41.94 -6.04 71.45
C ASP A 60 -42.56 -7.23 70.68
N LYS A 61 -42.07 -8.41 70.90
CA LYS A 61 -42.60 -9.61 71.62
C LYS A 61 -43.95 -10.16 71.14
N LYS A 62 -43.95 -11.36 70.65
CA LYS A 62 -44.32 -12.69 71.30
C LYS A 62 -44.88 -13.65 70.29
N GLY A 63 -44.45 -14.91 70.42
CA GLY A 63 -45.21 -16.11 69.91
C GLY A 63 -44.34 -17.32 69.66
N ARG A 64 -44.11 -18.13 70.75
CA ARG A 64 -43.58 -19.47 70.70
C ARG A 64 -44.62 -20.46 70.15
N LYS A 65 -44.19 -21.34 69.19
CA LYS A 65 -44.48 -22.78 69.21
C LYS A 65 -43.71 -23.58 68.11
N GLY A 66 -43.14 -24.72 68.59
CA GLY A 66 -43.08 -25.93 67.86
C GLY A 66 -41.77 -26.32 67.19
N LYS A 67 -40.86 -27.02 67.87
CA LYS A 67 -39.77 -27.85 67.34
C LYS A 67 -40.33 -28.98 66.48
N LYS A 68 -39.83 -29.12 65.23
CA LYS A 68 -39.62 -30.45 64.60
C LYS A 68 -38.22 -30.42 63.94
N GLY A 69 -37.42 -31.45 64.30
CA GLY A 69 -36.05 -31.58 63.86
C GLY A 69 -35.96 -31.70 62.32
N GLN A 70 -35.07 -30.92 61.74
CA GLN A 70 -34.56 -31.16 60.42
C GLN A 70 -33.13 -31.68 60.53
N GLN A 71 -32.88 -32.82 59.90
CA GLN A 71 -31.55 -33.38 59.65
C GLN A 71 -30.68 -32.35 58.96
N PRO A 72 -29.33 -32.33 59.15
CA PRO A 72 -28.41 -31.48 58.44
C PRO A 72 -28.45 -31.89 56.98
N GLN A 73 -28.94 -31.01 56.10
CA GLN A 73 -28.74 -31.13 54.65
C GLN A 73 -27.25 -31.01 54.38
N GLN A 74 -26.68 -32.05 53.77
CA GLN A 74 -25.34 -31.94 53.12
C GLN A 74 -25.33 -30.73 52.21
N PRO A 75 -24.21 -29.97 52.13
CA PRO A 75 -24.06 -28.88 51.15
C PRO A 75 -24.20 -29.50 49.77
N GLN A 76 -25.28 -29.13 49.07
CA GLN A 76 -25.42 -29.41 47.67
C GLN A 76 -24.22 -28.76 46.94
N LYS A 77 -23.43 -29.57 46.22
CA LYS A 77 -22.45 -29.05 45.24
C LYS A 77 -23.17 -28.03 44.41
N PRO A 78 -22.53 -26.83 44.12
CA PRO A 78 -23.10 -25.84 43.21
C PRO A 78 -23.43 -26.56 41.88
N GLN A 79 -24.69 -26.52 41.45
CA GLN A 79 -25.04 -26.99 40.11
C GLN A 79 -24.23 -26.14 39.13
N GLU A 80 -23.38 -26.79 38.33
CA GLU A 80 -22.67 -26.12 37.22
C GLU A 80 -23.71 -25.48 36.32
N GLU A 81 -23.67 -24.17 36.18
CA GLU A 81 -24.58 -23.45 35.30
C GLU A 81 -24.28 -23.89 33.85
N LYS A 82 -25.31 -24.31 33.13
CA LYS A 82 -25.18 -24.71 31.72
C LYS A 82 -24.70 -23.54 30.88
N PRO A 83 -23.72 -23.74 29.95
CA PRO A 83 -23.29 -22.70 29.05
C PRO A 83 -24.45 -22.28 28.13
N SER A 84 -24.56 -20.97 27.88
CA SER A 84 -25.50 -20.40 26.90
C SER A 84 -24.99 -20.56 25.46
N ILE A 85 -23.66 -20.71 25.28
CA ILE A 85 -23.00 -21.01 24.03
C ILE A 85 -21.99 -22.11 24.27
N ASP A 86 -21.97 -23.11 23.39
CA ASP A 86 -20.99 -24.20 23.35
C ASP A 86 -20.63 -24.48 21.90
N ARG A 87 -19.38 -24.21 21.52
CA ARG A 87 -18.88 -24.34 20.14
C ARG A 87 -17.60 -25.17 20.10
N LYS A 88 -17.54 -26.08 19.14
CA LYS A 88 -16.35 -26.91 18.87
C LYS A 88 -15.54 -26.27 17.73
N GLY A 89 -14.23 -26.47 17.71
CA GLY A 89 -13.30 -25.98 16.69
C GLY A 89 -11.88 -26.12 17.18
N LEU A 90 -10.98 -25.25 16.67
CA LEU A 90 -9.57 -25.19 17.09
C LEU A 90 -9.47 -25.05 18.63
N PHE A 91 -10.12 -24.07 19.21
CA PHE A 91 -10.42 -24.06 20.65
C PHE A 91 -11.89 -24.38 20.84
N GLY A 92 -12.21 -25.20 21.84
CA GLY A 92 -13.59 -25.24 22.35
C GLY A 92 -13.92 -23.86 22.96
N VAL A 93 -15.12 -23.36 22.72
CA VAL A 93 -15.57 -22.06 23.22
C VAL A 93 -16.88 -22.19 23.96
N THR A 94 -16.90 -21.76 25.22
CA THR A 94 -18.15 -21.72 26.01
C THR A 94 -18.40 -20.33 26.55
N LYS A 95 -19.68 -19.95 26.66
CA LYS A 95 -20.14 -18.74 27.34
C LYS A 95 -21.05 -19.11 28.51
N VAL A 96 -20.66 -18.69 29.71
CA VAL A 96 -21.46 -18.87 30.93
C VAL A 96 -21.77 -17.48 31.47
N LYS A 97 -23.05 -17.09 31.51
CA LYS A 97 -23.48 -15.71 31.79
C LYS A 97 -22.84 -14.74 30.77
N ASN A 98 -22.02 -13.82 31.26
CA ASN A 98 -21.31 -12.83 30.42
C ASN A 98 -19.83 -13.16 30.23
N GLU A 99 -19.37 -14.33 30.65
CA GLU A 99 -17.97 -14.73 30.61
C GLU A 99 -17.71 -15.76 29.52
N TRP A 100 -16.64 -15.53 28.76
CA TRP A 100 -16.16 -16.42 27.71
C TRP A 100 -14.99 -17.26 28.22
N PHE A 101 -14.95 -18.51 27.79
CA PHE A 101 -13.90 -19.48 28.12
C PHE A 101 -13.37 -20.11 26.84
N PHE A 102 -12.05 -20.30 26.81
CA PHE A 102 -11.41 -21.21 25.85
C PHE A 102 -11.19 -22.57 26.50
N HIS A 103 -11.35 -23.60 25.70
CA HIS A 103 -11.01 -24.97 25.98
C HIS A 103 -9.87 -25.38 25.04
N ILE A 104 -8.65 -25.46 25.58
CA ILE A 104 -7.41 -25.67 24.82
C ILE A 104 -6.92 -27.09 25.08
N ALA A 105 -6.80 -27.91 24.05
CA ALA A 105 -6.28 -29.27 24.15
C ALA A 105 -4.78 -29.25 24.52
N ASP A 106 -4.33 -30.27 25.27
CA ASP A 106 -2.91 -30.43 25.65
C ASP A 106 -1.97 -30.40 24.43
N SER A 107 -2.41 -30.97 23.30
CA SER A 107 -1.67 -31.00 22.02
C SER A 107 -1.45 -29.61 21.39
N LEU A 108 -2.16 -28.59 21.85
CA LEU A 108 -2.02 -27.21 21.36
C LEU A 108 -1.07 -26.36 22.22
N ILE A 109 -0.66 -26.87 23.40
CA ILE A 109 0.29 -26.17 24.27
C ILE A 109 1.68 -26.17 23.60
N GLY A 110 2.31 -24.98 23.52
CA GLY A 110 3.59 -24.78 22.84
C GLY A 110 3.51 -24.70 21.31
N ARG A 111 2.31 -24.94 20.71
CA ARG A 111 2.11 -24.73 19.26
C ARG A 111 2.00 -23.25 18.93
N ASP A 112 2.60 -22.85 17.80
CA ASP A 112 2.48 -21.50 17.29
C ASP A 112 1.13 -21.27 16.61
N PHE A 113 0.53 -20.13 16.90
CA PHE A 113 -0.63 -19.56 16.22
C PHE A 113 -0.25 -18.23 15.61
N LEU A 114 -0.69 -17.98 14.38
CA LEU A 114 -0.66 -16.64 13.83
C LEU A 114 -1.95 -15.91 14.24
N THR A 115 -1.81 -14.77 14.90
CA THR A 115 -2.97 -13.91 15.14
C THR A 115 -3.00 -12.79 14.11
N THR A 116 -4.14 -12.64 13.43
CA THR A 116 -4.41 -11.50 12.56
C THR A 116 -5.58 -10.70 13.09
N THR A 117 -5.45 -9.38 13.15
CA THR A 117 -6.53 -8.51 13.63
C THR A 117 -7.05 -7.68 12.47
N ARG A 118 -8.37 -7.74 12.26
CA ARG A 118 -9.08 -7.01 11.20
C ARG A 118 -10.18 -6.14 11.80
N TYR A 119 -10.49 -5.04 11.13
CA TYR A 119 -11.70 -4.28 11.45
C TYR A 119 -12.95 -5.09 11.08
N THR A 120 -13.93 -5.15 11.96
CA THR A 120 -15.29 -5.60 11.62
C THR A 120 -16.22 -4.42 11.35
N THR A 121 -16.01 -3.32 12.07
CA THR A 121 -16.65 -2.02 11.82
C THR A 121 -15.64 -0.90 12.09
N THR A 122 -15.77 0.18 11.35
CA THR A 122 -14.87 1.33 11.45
C THR A 122 -15.66 2.61 11.75
N PRO A 123 -15.05 3.62 12.40
CA PRO A 123 -15.69 4.92 12.58
C PRO A 123 -15.93 5.59 11.22
N SER A 124 -17.09 6.20 11.04
CA SER A 124 -17.38 6.98 9.83
C SER A 124 -16.33 8.07 9.62
N GLY A 125 -15.84 8.19 8.39
CA GLY A 125 -14.80 9.16 8.01
C GLY A 125 -13.37 8.79 8.43
N SER A 126 -13.14 7.55 8.91
CA SER A 126 -11.79 7.08 9.28
C SER A 126 -10.87 6.76 8.10
N GLY A 127 -11.41 6.66 6.89
CA GLY A 127 -10.68 6.16 5.72
C GLY A 127 -10.30 4.69 5.81
N LYS A 128 -10.95 3.94 6.73
CA LYS A 128 -10.78 2.50 6.93
C LYS A 128 -12.12 1.78 6.81
N PHE A 129 -12.08 0.51 6.40
CA PHE A 129 -13.27 -0.28 6.10
C PHE A 129 -13.21 -1.65 6.80
N GLY A 130 -14.39 -2.22 7.05
CA GLY A 130 -14.49 -3.55 7.63
C GLY A 130 -13.84 -4.60 6.72
N GLY A 131 -13.02 -5.48 7.30
CA GLY A 131 -12.21 -6.47 6.58
C GLY A 131 -10.73 -6.12 6.46
N GLU A 132 -10.34 -4.84 6.54
CA GLU A 132 -8.93 -4.45 6.49
C GLU A 132 -8.14 -4.94 7.72
N GLN A 133 -6.94 -5.47 7.47
CA GLN A 133 -6.01 -5.92 8.51
C GLN A 133 -5.33 -4.74 9.18
N VAL A 134 -5.18 -4.80 10.51
CA VAL A 134 -4.60 -3.73 11.32
C VAL A 134 -3.42 -4.20 12.18
N ASN A 135 -3.36 -5.48 12.53
CA ASN A 135 -2.29 -6.05 13.34
C ASN A 135 -2.05 -7.52 13.02
N GLU A 136 -0.85 -7.99 13.34
CA GLU A 136 -0.45 -9.38 13.20
C GLU A 136 0.61 -9.74 14.24
N GLN A 137 0.51 -10.94 14.84
CA GLN A 137 1.48 -11.42 15.81
C GLN A 137 1.48 -12.94 15.87
N THR A 138 2.66 -13.57 15.87
CA THR A 138 2.79 -14.99 16.21
C THR A 138 2.75 -15.16 17.72
N VAL A 139 1.95 -16.11 18.21
CA VAL A 139 1.76 -16.35 19.63
C VAL A 139 1.72 -17.85 19.95
N TYR A 140 2.00 -18.21 21.20
CA TYR A 140 1.81 -19.58 21.71
C TYR A 140 1.36 -19.59 23.17
N PHE A 141 0.65 -20.66 23.56
CA PHE A 141 0.27 -20.89 24.95
C PHE A 141 1.35 -21.71 25.66
N GLN A 142 1.66 -21.33 26.91
CA GLN A 142 2.63 -22.00 27.78
C GLN A 142 2.07 -22.11 29.19
N LEU A 143 2.32 -23.23 29.88
CA LEU A 143 2.02 -23.35 31.31
C LEU A 143 2.97 -22.44 32.10
N GLY A 144 2.40 -21.62 32.96
CA GLY A 144 3.13 -20.78 33.90
C GLY A 144 3.19 -21.39 35.29
N ALA A 145 3.62 -20.60 36.29
CA ALA A 145 3.53 -20.97 37.70
C ALA A 145 2.10 -20.81 38.21
N ASP A 146 1.77 -21.45 39.34
CA ASP A 146 0.55 -21.21 40.11
C ASP A 146 -0.76 -21.37 39.32
N ASP A 147 -0.92 -22.48 38.58
CA ASP A 147 -2.11 -22.79 37.78
C ASP A 147 -2.44 -21.69 36.74
N GLN A 148 -1.45 -21.10 36.14
CA GLN A 148 -1.62 -20.10 35.08
C GLN A 148 -1.32 -20.66 33.70
N MET A 149 -2.08 -20.20 32.71
CA MET A 149 -1.80 -20.32 31.28
C MET A 149 -1.31 -18.98 30.77
N LEU A 150 -0.10 -18.94 30.21
CA LEU A 150 0.51 -17.74 29.65
C LEU A 150 0.31 -17.72 28.12
N LEU A 151 0.02 -16.55 27.57
CA LEU A 151 0.08 -16.30 26.12
C LEU A 151 1.35 -15.47 25.87
N ARG A 152 2.25 -16.00 25.05
CA ARG A 152 3.52 -15.36 24.69
C ARG A 152 3.53 -14.97 23.22
N ALA A 153 4.18 -13.88 22.88
CA ALA A 153 4.47 -13.52 21.49
C ALA A 153 5.78 -14.16 21.06
N ASN A 154 5.76 -14.91 19.95
CA ASN A 154 6.96 -15.46 19.32
C ASN A 154 7.49 -14.49 18.26
N LEU A 155 8.63 -13.84 18.52
CA LEU A 155 9.14 -12.76 17.68
C LEU A 155 9.93 -13.24 16.46
N ILE A 156 10.43 -14.47 16.46
CA ILE A 156 11.19 -15.12 15.37
C ILE A 156 12.30 -14.21 14.79
N ILE A 157 13.10 -13.56 15.67
CA ILE A 157 14.15 -12.64 15.25
C ILE A 157 15.45 -13.38 15.02
N ASN A 158 15.84 -14.21 16.00
CA ASN A 158 17.05 -15.02 15.99
C ASN A 158 16.67 -16.49 16.10
N VAL A 159 17.18 -17.30 15.20
CA VAL A 159 16.80 -18.71 15.07
C VAL A 159 18.06 -19.56 15.04
N ALA A 160 18.04 -20.67 15.77
CA ALA A 160 19.03 -21.74 15.66
C ALA A 160 18.30 -23.09 15.71
N ASP A 161 18.85 -24.10 15.07
CA ASP A 161 18.36 -25.46 15.18
C ASP A 161 18.49 -25.93 16.64
N SER A 162 17.42 -26.52 17.18
CA SER A 162 17.36 -26.98 18.58
C SER A 162 18.38 -28.08 18.90
N THR A 163 18.89 -28.78 17.90
CA THR A 163 19.91 -29.82 18.03
C THR A 163 21.31 -29.24 18.22
N GLN A 164 21.54 -27.97 17.88
CA GLN A 164 22.82 -27.29 17.96
C GLN A 164 23.03 -26.63 19.34
N LYS A 165 24.29 -26.56 19.81
CA LYS A 165 24.63 -26.00 21.13
C LYS A 165 24.32 -24.51 21.24
N ILE A 166 24.50 -23.76 20.15
CA ILE A 166 24.21 -22.33 20.07
C ILE A 166 22.74 -22.01 20.37
N SER A 167 21.80 -22.94 20.14
CA SER A 167 20.37 -22.77 20.40
C SER A 167 20.09 -22.37 21.86
N ARG A 168 20.87 -22.91 22.83
CA ARG A 168 20.74 -22.54 24.23
C ARG A 168 21.12 -21.07 24.48
N ALA A 169 22.17 -20.58 23.84
CA ALA A 169 22.56 -19.17 23.95
C ALA A 169 21.50 -18.24 23.31
N ILE A 170 20.88 -18.66 22.24
CA ILE A 170 19.75 -17.93 21.61
C ILE A 170 18.55 -17.85 22.58
N GLN A 171 18.16 -18.96 23.18
CA GLN A 171 17.04 -19.02 24.14
C GLN A 171 17.26 -18.07 25.33
N ILE A 172 18.49 -18.04 25.88
CA ILE A 172 18.83 -17.16 27.03
C ILE A 172 18.77 -15.67 26.63
N SER A 173 19.09 -15.35 25.38
CA SER A 173 19.23 -13.96 24.91
C SER A 173 17.98 -13.42 24.18
N ASN A 174 16.94 -14.24 23.96
CA ASN A 174 15.74 -13.90 23.18
C ASN A 174 14.48 -14.35 23.92
N GLU A 175 14.22 -13.77 25.09
CA GLU A 175 13.01 -14.05 25.86
C GLU A 175 11.78 -13.53 25.14
N ASN A 176 10.84 -14.41 24.86
CA ASN A 176 9.56 -14.05 24.24
C ASN A 176 8.64 -13.37 25.27
N PRO A 177 8.08 -12.18 24.99
CA PRO A 177 7.29 -11.44 25.96
C PRO A 177 5.96 -12.14 26.28
N ILE A 178 5.58 -12.12 27.56
CA ILE A 178 4.25 -12.52 28.02
C ILE A 178 3.29 -11.37 27.66
N ILE A 179 2.27 -11.65 26.88
CA ILE A 179 1.25 -10.68 26.45
C ILE A 179 -0.11 -10.92 27.11
N GLY A 180 -0.30 -12.08 27.77
CA GLY A 180 -1.48 -12.43 28.51
C GLY A 180 -1.21 -13.51 29.53
N ALA A 181 -1.96 -13.49 30.65
CA ALA A 181 -1.95 -14.54 31.67
C ALA A 181 -3.38 -14.86 32.05
N PHE A 182 -3.72 -16.15 32.09
CA PHE A 182 -5.06 -16.65 32.33
C PHE A 182 -4.99 -17.64 33.49
N LYS A 183 -5.93 -17.55 34.44
CA LYS A 183 -6.10 -18.58 35.45
C LYS A 183 -6.70 -19.83 34.80
N ILE A 184 -6.12 -20.98 35.10
CA ILE A 184 -6.66 -22.28 34.72
C ILE A 184 -7.85 -22.58 35.65
N GLU A 185 -9.07 -22.65 35.08
CA GLU A 185 -10.29 -22.96 35.85
C GLU A 185 -10.41 -24.46 36.07
N SER A 186 -9.98 -25.28 35.12
CA SER A 186 -9.91 -26.73 35.20
C SER A 186 -9.02 -27.33 34.13
N HIS A 187 -8.49 -28.53 34.40
CA HIS A 187 -7.84 -29.42 33.43
C HIS A 187 -8.46 -30.79 33.51
N GLN A 188 -9.21 -31.20 32.50
CA GLN A 188 -9.91 -32.46 32.47
C GLN A 188 -9.91 -33.07 31.07
N ASN A 189 -9.74 -34.37 31.01
CA ASN A 189 -9.71 -35.12 29.74
C ASN A 189 -8.75 -34.57 28.69
N GLY A 190 -7.56 -34.06 29.10
CA GLY A 190 -6.57 -33.48 28.19
C GLY A 190 -6.92 -32.08 27.64
N VAL A 191 -7.81 -31.35 28.37
CA VAL A 191 -8.25 -30.01 27.94
C VAL A 191 -8.18 -29.01 29.11
N TYR A 192 -7.49 -27.90 28.89
CA TYR A 192 -7.45 -26.78 29.81
C TYR A 192 -8.63 -25.82 29.57
N LYS A 193 -9.37 -25.46 30.59
CA LYS A 193 -10.37 -24.41 30.54
C LYS A 193 -9.82 -23.15 31.17
N ILE A 194 -9.78 -22.05 30.38
CA ILE A 194 -9.32 -20.73 30.82
C ILE A 194 -10.38 -19.66 30.55
N LYS A 195 -10.46 -18.66 31.44
CA LYS A 195 -11.36 -17.51 31.30
C LYS A 195 -10.68 -16.42 30.48
N VAL A 196 -11.26 -16.06 29.33
CA VAL A 196 -10.65 -15.14 28.38
C VAL A 196 -11.29 -13.75 28.31
N SER A 197 -12.51 -13.57 28.85
CA SER A 197 -13.21 -12.27 28.83
C SER A 197 -12.38 -11.11 29.38
N PRO A 198 -11.70 -11.24 30.57
CA PRO A 198 -10.93 -10.13 31.12
C PRO A 198 -9.81 -9.65 30.17
N PHE A 199 -9.14 -10.58 29.49
CA PHE A 199 -8.06 -10.27 28.55
C PHE A 199 -8.58 -9.53 27.31
N PHE A 200 -9.65 -10.05 26.69
CA PHE A 200 -10.19 -9.44 25.47
C PHE A 200 -11.03 -8.18 25.74
N ASN A 201 -11.51 -7.97 26.96
CA ASN A 201 -12.18 -6.72 27.32
C ASN A 201 -11.22 -5.55 27.56
N GLN A 202 -9.93 -5.82 27.78
CA GLN A 202 -8.89 -4.80 27.96
C GLN A 202 -8.32 -4.30 26.62
N ASP A 203 -7.56 -3.21 26.69
CA ASP A 203 -6.77 -2.71 25.58
C ASP A 203 -5.45 -3.47 25.51
N ASN A 204 -5.26 -4.24 24.45
CA ASN A 204 -4.04 -5.02 24.23
C ASN A 204 -3.42 -4.62 22.89
N PRO A 205 -2.33 -3.83 22.87
CA PRO A 205 -1.70 -3.38 21.63
C PRO A 205 -1.01 -4.51 20.84
N ALA A 206 -0.69 -5.64 21.48
CA ALA A 206 -0.07 -6.78 20.80
C ALA A 206 -1.04 -7.49 19.86
N LEU A 207 -2.32 -7.60 20.25
CA LEU A 207 -3.36 -8.27 19.46
C LEU A 207 -4.50 -7.34 19.01
N GLY A 208 -4.60 -6.13 19.55
CA GLY A 208 -5.62 -5.13 19.19
C GLY A 208 -5.09 -4.03 18.29
N LEU A 209 -5.52 -2.78 18.57
CA LEU A 209 -5.02 -1.62 17.82
C LEU A 209 -3.57 -1.31 18.20
N PRO A 210 -2.64 -1.27 17.26
CA PRO A 210 -1.28 -0.81 17.51
C PRO A 210 -1.23 0.65 17.95
N GLN A 211 -0.22 1.02 18.70
CA GLN A 211 -0.07 2.38 19.23
C GLN A 211 -0.04 3.47 18.16
N TYR A 212 0.60 3.20 17.00
CA TYR A 212 0.67 4.17 15.91
C TYR A 212 -0.72 4.46 15.29
N VAL A 213 -1.61 3.44 15.23
CA VAL A 213 -3.01 3.62 14.76
C VAL A 213 -3.80 4.47 15.75
N LYS A 214 -3.64 4.21 17.06
CA LYS A 214 -4.29 5.02 18.10
C LYS A 214 -3.85 6.49 17.99
N GLN A 215 -2.56 6.72 17.80
CA GLN A 215 -2.01 8.07 17.63
C GLN A 215 -2.56 8.76 16.37
N SER A 216 -2.63 8.06 15.22
CA SER A 216 -3.15 8.63 13.98
C SER A 216 -4.63 9.03 14.08
N TYR A 217 -5.41 8.33 14.91
CA TYR A 217 -6.82 8.64 15.18
C TYR A 217 -7.01 9.63 16.34
N GLY A 218 -5.95 10.02 17.04
CA GLY A 218 -6.04 10.86 18.23
C GLY A 218 -6.76 10.17 19.40
N LEU A 219 -6.69 8.83 19.49
CA LEU A 219 -7.32 8.06 20.55
C LEU A 219 -6.53 8.17 21.86
N GLN A 220 -7.27 8.22 22.95
CA GLN A 220 -6.77 8.20 24.32
C GLN A 220 -7.06 6.85 24.99
N GLY A 221 -7.35 6.85 26.29
CA GLY A 221 -7.67 5.64 27.02
C GLY A 221 -8.93 4.93 26.52
N MET A 222 -8.90 3.60 26.54
CA MET A 222 -10.08 2.77 26.25
C MET A 222 -11.11 2.90 27.38
N LEU A 223 -12.39 2.94 27.00
CA LEU A 223 -13.52 3.00 27.93
C LEU A 223 -14.04 1.57 28.17
N GLY A 224 -13.70 0.99 29.33
CA GLY A 224 -14.00 -0.41 29.66
C GLY A 224 -15.49 -0.73 29.67
N ASP A 225 -16.32 0.17 30.22
CA ASP A 225 -17.77 0.00 30.29
C ASP A 225 -18.47 -0.01 28.92
N MET A 226 -17.77 0.48 27.88
CA MET A 226 -18.24 0.57 26.50
C MET A 226 -17.48 -0.39 25.56
N SER A 227 -16.70 -1.31 26.12
CA SER A 227 -15.86 -2.26 25.38
C SER A 227 -16.12 -3.67 25.84
N TYR A 228 -16.40 -4.58 24.92
CA TYR A 228 -16.80 -5.94 25.26
C TYR A 228 -16.50 -6.94 24.13
N VAL A 229 -16.41 -8.23 24.49
CA VAL A 229 -16.43 -9.34 23.53
C VAL A 229 -17.84 -9.52 23.00
N GLN A 230 -18.04 -9.30 21.71
CA GLN A 230 -19.33 -9.43 21.04
C GLN A 230 -19.69 -10.90 20.80
N ASP A 231 -18.76 -11.65 20.21
CA ASP A 231 -18.93 -13.07 19.88
C ASP A 231 -17.57 -13.77 19.74
N ILE A 232 -17.54 -15.09 19.96
CA ILE A 232 -16.37 -15.92 19.65
C ILE A 232 -16.85 -17.12 18.85
N LYS A 233 -16.34 -17.26 17.62
CA LYS A 233 -16.55 -18.41 16.74
C LYS A 233 -15.31 -19.27 16.71
N SER A 234 -15.48 -20.57 16.51
CA SER A 234 -14.35 -21.48 16.33
C SER A 234 -14.59 -22.37 15.13
N PHE A 235 -13.54 -22.51 14.31
CA PHE A 235 -13.47 -23.31 13.09
C PHE A 235 -12.35 -24.34 13.25
N PRO A 236 -12.23 -25.33 12.36
CA PRO A 236 -11.21 -26.37 12.50
C PRO A 236 -9.77 -25.86 12.58
N MET A 237 -9.44 -24.76 11.87
CA MET A 237 -8.08 -24.21 11.79
C MET A 237 -7.91 -22.88 12.49
N ASN A 238 -9.00 -22.22 12.91
CA ASN A 238 -8.92 -20.91 13.55
C ASN A 238 -10.04 -20.64 14.56
N THR A 239 -9.77 -19.72 15.48
CA THR A 239 -10.76 -19.19 16.43
C THR A 239 -10.81 -17.68 16.32
N GLU A 240 -12.02 -17.14 16.16
CA GLU A 240 -12.32 -15.75 15.84
C GLU A 240 -12.91 -15.04 17.06
N VAL A 241 -12.26 -13.98 17.54
CA VAL A 241 -12.74 -13.20 18.68
C VAL A 241 -13.19 -11.82 18.19
N ARG A 242 -14.50 -11.62 18.11
CA ARG A 242 -15.10 -10.34 17.76
C ARG A 242 -15.32 -9.47 18.98
N MET A 243 -14.88 -8.22 18.89
CA MET A 243 -14.93 -7.25 19.98
C MET A 243 -15.45 -5.91 19.50
N VAL A 244 -16.14 -5.22 20.38
CA VAL A 244 -16.43 -3.79 20.27
C VAL A 244 -15.48 -3.06 21.21
N LYS A 245 -14.78 -2.05 20.69
CA LYS A 245 -13.83 -1.22 21.45
C LYS A 245 -14.21 0.26 21.33
N THR A 246 -14.32 0.93 22.47
CA THR A 246 -14.59 2.36 22.52
C THR A 246 -13.45 3.07 23.25
N PHE A 247 -12.96 4.11 22.64
CA PHE A 247 -11.87 4.96 23.17
C PHE A 247 -12.37 6.38 23.39
N ALA A 248 -11.88 7.02 24.43
CA ALA A 248 -11.91 8.48 24.50
C ALA A 248 -11.07 9.07 23.37
N ALA A 249 -11.48 10.20 22.82
CA ALA A 249 -10.75 10.88 21.78
C ALA A 249 -10.24 12.24 22.25
N GLY A 250 -9.02 12.59 21.82
CA GLY A 250 -8.43 13.89 22.07
C GLY A 250 -9.07 15.01 21.23
N PRO A 251 -8.93 16.27 21.65
CA PRO A 251 -9.55 17.42 20.97
C PRO A 251 -8.99 17.63 19.54
N ASN A 252 -7.82 17.07 19.24
CA ASN A 252 -7.16 17.17 17.94
C ASN A 252 -7.46 15.99 17.01
N SER A 253 -8.39 15.10 17.38
CA SER A 253 -8.79 13.99 16.51
C SER A 253 -9.51 14.54 15.26
N SER A 254 -9.09 14.06 14.07
CA SER A 254 -9.73 14.42 12.81
C SER A 254 -11.02 13.64 12.52
N LEU A 255 -11.33 12.62 13.35
CA LEU A 255 -12.51 11.78 13.15
C LEU A 255 -13.81 12.51 13.50
N PRO A 256 -14.82 12.53 12.61
CA PRO A 256 -16.11 13.18 12.89
C PRO A 256 -16.78 12.68 14.17
N ALA A 257 -16.70 11.37 14.45
CA ALA A 257 -17.23 10.78 15.69
C ALA A 257 -16.56 11.37 16.94
N ALA A 258 -15.24 11.55 16.90
CA ALA A 258 -14.47 12.16 17.99
C ALA A 258 -14.85 13.63 18.21
N GLN A 259 -14.94 14.40 17.12
CA GLN A 259 -15.30 15.81 17.15
C GLN A 259 -16.72 16.02 17.68
N SER A 260 -17.66 15.13 17.33
CA SER A 260 -19.06 15.22 17.74
C SER A 260 -19.31 14.73 19.15
N THR A 261 -18.61 13.69 19.62
CA THR A 261 -18.98 12.97 20.86
C THR A 261 -17.85 12.82 21.88
N GLY A 262 -16.63 13.18 21.52
CA GLY A 262 -15.42 12.89 22.32
C GLY A 262 -15.08 11.40 22.43
N LYS A 263 -15.71 10.55 21.61
CA LYS A 263 -15.55 9.08 21.66
C LYS A 263 -15.43 8.50 20.24
N VAL A 264 -14.72 7.39 20.17
CA VAL A 264 -14.60 6.61 18.93
C VAL A 264 -14.85 5.15 19.24
N THR A 265 -15.84 4.56 18.58
CA THR A 265 -16.16 3.13 18.67
C THR A 265 -15.82 2.43 17.38
N LEU A 266 -15.20 1.26 17.47
CA LEU A 266 -14.85 0.40 16.34
C LEU A 266 -15.02 -1.08 16.74
N GLY A 267 -15.20 -1.92 15.74
CA GLY A 267 -15.19 -3.37 15.90
C GLY A 267 -13.86 -3.95 15.45
N LEU A 268 -13.34 -4.90 16.20
CA LEU A 268 -12.16 -5.68 15.85
C LEU A 268 -12.50 -7.17 15.88
N ASN A 269 -11.83 -7.92 15.03
CA ASN A 269 -11.81 -9.37 15.04
C ASN A 269 -10.36 -9.84 15.11
N ILE A 270 -10.04 -10.66 16.12
CA ILE A 270 -8.76 -11.34 16.24
C ILE A 270 -8.96 -12.78 15.82
N SER A 271 -8.27 -13.21 14.78
CA SER A 271 -8.20 -14.60 14.32
C SER A 271 -6.97 -15.27 14.92
N PHE A 272 -7.13 -16.40 15.60
CA PHE A 272 -6.05 -17.29 16.02
C PHE A 272 -5.98 -18.43 15.01
N ILE A 273 -5.01 -18.41 14.11
CA ILE A 273 -4.83 -19.40 13.05
C ILE A 273 -3.74 -20.37 13.47
N LEU A 274 -4.03 -21.68 13.52
CA LEU A 274 -3.05 -22.71 13.85
C LEU A 274 -2.02 -22.83 12.74
N LEU A 275 -0.74 -22.63 13.06
CA LEU A 275 0.34 -22.82 12.12
C LEU A 275 0.62 -24.30 11.86
N PRO A 276 1.03 -24.69 10.64
CA PRO A 276 1.34 -26.06 10.27
C PRO A 276 2.33 -26.72 11.24
N GLU A 277 2.07 -27.98 11.57
CA GLU A 277 2.98 -28.79 12.39
C GLU A 277 4.26 -29.14 11.66
N HIS A 278 4.12 -29.42 10.36
CA HIS A 278 5.22 -29.62 9.45
C HIS A 278 5.36 -28.39 8.55
N PRO A 279 6.27 -27.45 8.90
CA PRO A 279 6.47 -26.24 8.13
C PRO A 279 6.86 -26.53 6.69
N MET A 280 6.38 -25.72 5.76
CA MET A 280 6.79 -25.81 4.34
C MET A 280 8.29 -25.54 4.21
N MET A 281 8.98 -26.25 3.32
CA MET A 281 10.37 -25.95 2.98
C MET A 281 10.46 -24.55 2.38
N LYS A 282 11.34 -23.71 2.96
CA LYS A 282 11.53 -22.31 2.51
C LYS A 282 12.15 -22.30 1.13
N ARG A 283 11.79 -21.31 0.33
CA ARG A 283 12.54 -20.94 -0.86
C ARG A 283 13.25 -19.63 -0.59
N TYR A 284 14.60 -19.65 -0.65
CA TYR A 284 15.35 -18.42 -0.39
C TYR A 284 15.11 -17.38 -1.48
N TYR A 285 15.10 -16.12 -1.03
CA TYR A 285 14.86 -14.97 -1.88
C TYR A 285 16.02 -14.72 -2.84
N ASP A 286 15.70 -14.52 -4.10
CA ASP A 286 16.61 -13.98 -5.10
C ASP A 286 16.22 -12.54 -5.46
N PRO A 287 17.15 -11.56 -5.36
CA PRO A 287 16.84 -10.16 -5.67
C PRO A 287 16.56 -9.89 -7.15
N ARG A 288 16.70 -10.88 -8.03
CA ARG A 288 16.37 -10.81 -9.46
C ARG A 288 14.93 -11.25 -9.75
N VAL A 289 14.18 -11.70 -8.73
CA VAL A 289 12.78 -12.12 -8.86
C VAL A 289 11.93 -11.44 -7.78
N GLY A 290 10.85 -10.80 -8.21
CA GLY A 290 10.06 -9.90 -7.36
C GLY A 290 9.04 -10.59 -6.47
N PHE A 291 9.45 -11.21 -5.37
CA PHE A 291 8.56 -11.78 -4.36
C PHE A 291 8.55 -10.98 -3.05
N PHE A 292 7.42 -11.01 -2.35
CA PHE A 292 7.38 -10.62 -0.93
C PHE A 292 8.17 -11.61 -0.09
N THR A 293 8.69 -11.16 1.05
CA THR A 293 9.65 -11.93 1.82
C THR A 293 9.51 -11.75 3.32
N ASP A 294 9.86 -12.80 4.07
CA ASP A 294 10.22 -12.73 5.48
C ASP A 294 11.69 -13.04 5.70
N SER A 295 12.18 -12.77 6.90
CA SER A 295 13.59 -12.99 7.26
C SER A 295 13.81 -13.15 8.75
N TYR A 296 14.86 -13.88 9.10
CA TYR A 296 15.39 -13.97 10.46
C TYR A 296 16.93 -14.02 10.44
N THR A 297 17.56 -13.80 11.56
CA THR A 297 19.01 -14.04 11.73
C THR A 297 19.23 -15.49 12.13
N SER A 298 20.00 -16.22 11.32
CA SER A 298 20.33 -17.62 11.55
C SER A 298 21.65 -17.76 12.29
N PHE A 299 21.66 -18.66 13.27
CA PHE A 299 22.83 -19.04 14.04
C PHE A 299 23.07 -20.54 13.93
N THR A 300 24.31 -20.94 13.64
CA THR A 300 24.77 -22.33 13.64
C THR A 300 26.09 -22.48 14.36
N ASP A 301 26.40 -23.70 14.84
CA ASP A 301 27.68 -23.96 15.58
C ASP A 301 28.90 -23.79 14.66
N GLU A 302 28.76 -23.99 13.34
CA GLU A 302 29.86 -23.99 12.37
C GLU A 302 30.14 -22.60 11.77
N GLN A 303 29.19 -21.68 11.81
CA GLN A 303 29.37 -20.37 11.16
C GLN A 303 30.33 -19.45 11.93
N GLN A 304 31.13 -18.70 11.17
CA GLN A 304 32.05 -17.68 11.74
C GLN A 304 31.41 -16.27 11.72
N ARG A 305 30.30 -16.13 11.03
CA ARG A 305 29.53 -14.90 10.90
C ARG A 305 28.05 -15.24 10.77
N VAL A 306 27.21 -14.56 11.53
CA VAL A 306 25.75 -14.73 11.45
C VAL A 306 25.21 -14.39 10.06
N GLU A 307 24.18 -15.09 9.64
CA GLU A 307 23.54 -14.92 8.35
C GLU A 307 22.09 -14.45 8.49
N GLY A 308 21.73 -13.47 7.69
CA GLY A 308 20.33 -13.11 7.49
C GLY A 308 19.72 -14.06 6.45
N LYS A 309 18.89 -15.00 6.86
CA LYS A 309 18.13 -15.85 5.96
C LYS A 309 16.86 -15.13 5.54
N LYS A 310 16.71 -14.88 4.23
CA LYS A 310 15.56 -14.23 3.62
C LYS A 310 14.89 -15.20 2.67
N PHE A 311 13.57 -15.35 2.77
CA PHE A 311 12.81 -16.33 1.98
C PHE A 311 11.50 -15.71 1.50
N ILE A 312 10.96 -16.24 0.39
CA ILE A 312 9.76 -15.73 -0.25
C ILE A 312 8.49 -16.19 0.45
N THR A 313 7.42 -15.38 0.31
CA THR A 313 6.06 -15.81 0.66
C THR A 313 5.40 -16.46 -0.56
N ARG A 314 4.82 -17.66 -0.38
CA ARG A 314 4.14 -18.41 -1.44
C ARG A 314 3.15 -19.43 -0.87
N TRP A 315 2.18 -19.85 -1.68
CA TRP A 315 1.31 -20.97 -1.33
C TRP A 315 2.10 -22.29 -1.35
N ARG A 316 1.70 -23.24 -0.50
CA ARG A 316 2.20 -24.61 -0.60
C ARG A 316 1.49 -25.33 -1.74
N LEU A 317 2.20 -25.55 -2.85
CA LEU A 317 1.74 -26.38 -3.95
C LEU A 317 2.68 -27.59 -4.09
N GLU A 318 2.16 -28.76 -3.81
CA GLU A 318 2.89 -30.04 -3.88
C GLU A 318 2.07 -31.04 -4.68
N PRO A 319 2.69 -31.85 -5.56
CA PRO A 319 2.02 -32.93 -6.24
C PRO A 319 1.63 -34.02 -5.23
N ARG A 320 0.64 -34.86 -5.58
CA ARG A 320 0.40 -36.06 -4.82
C ARG A 320 1.61 -37.01 -4.96
N PRO A 321 1.91 -37.82 -3.94
CA PRO A 321 3.07 -38.74 -4.00
C PRO A 321 3.09 -39.61 -5.26
N GLU A 322 1.94 -40.12 -5.72
CA GLU A 322 1.77 -40.91 -6.93
C GLU A 322 1.98 -40.13 -8.24
N ASP A 323 1.94 -38.83 -8.19
CA ASP A 323 2.06 -37.95 -9.37
C ASP A 323 3.47 -37.33 -9.53
N VAL A 324 4.37 -37.51 -8.54
CA VAL A 324 5.76 -36.99 -8.60
C VAL A 324 6.49 -37.44 -9.84
N GLU A 325 6.42 -38.76 -10.18
CA GLU A 325 7.08 -39.30 -11.36
C GLU A 325 6.46 -38.79 -12.69
N LYS A 326 5.16 -38.51 -12.72
CA LYS A 326 4.51 -37.86 -13.87
C LYS A 326 5.07 -36.43 -14.07
N MET A 327 5.19 -35.70 -12.98
CA MET A 327 5.72 -34.33 -13.01
C MET A 327 7.19 -34.29 -13.46
N ARG A 328 8.01 -35.27 -13.04
CA ARG A 328 9.41 -35.44 -13.53
C ARG A 328 9.49 -35.64 -15.03
N ARG A 329 8.50 -36.30 -15.64
CA ARG A 329 8.41 -36.49 -17.09
C ARG A 329 7.83 -35.28 -17.83
N GLY A 330 7.49 -34.15 -17.09
CA GLY A 330 6.94 -32.96 -17.69
C GLY A 330 5.41 -33.00 -17.89
N GLU A 331 4.72 -33.98 -17.30
CA GLU A 331 3.25 -34.04 -17.32
C GLU A 331 2.66 -33.07 -16.30
N LEU A 332 1.55 -32.41 -16.65
CA LEU A 332 0.80 -31.53 -15.72
C LEU A 332 0.04 -32.39 -14.72
N VAL A 333 0.21 -32.07 -13.42
CA VAL A 333 -0.47 -32.74 -12.32
C VAL A 333 -1.34 -31.79 -11.52
N GLU A 334 -2.30 -32.29 -10.78
CA GLU A 334 -3.07 -31.49 -9.82
C GLU A 334 -2.33 -31.39 -8.48
N PRO A 335 -2.33 -30.21 -7.84
CA PRO A 335 -1.76 -30.10 -6.49
C PRO A 335 -2.63 -30.84 -5.47
N VAL A 336 -2.03 -31.24 -4.35
CA VAL A 336 -2.75 -31.82 -3.20
C VAL A 336 -3.87 -30.87 -2.73
N LYS A 337 -3.57 -29.58 -2.66
CA LYS A 337 -4.51 -28.53 -2.27
C LYS A 337 -4.43 -27.38 -3.28
N PRO A 338 -5.46 -27.18 -4.13
CA PRO A 338 -5.50 -26.04 -5.04
C PRO A 338 -5.78 -24.74 -4.27
N ILE A 339 -5.36 -23.62 -4.84
CA ILE A 339 -5.66 -22.27 -4.36
C ILE A 339 -7.08 -21.91 -4.82
N ILE A 340 -8.00 -21.65 -3.89
CA ILE A 340 -9.39 -21.35 -4.23
C ILE A 340 -9.77 -19.97 -3.68
N TYR A 341 -10.25 -19.08 -4.55
CA TYR A 341 -10.84 -17.80 -4.19
C TYR A 341 -12.35 -17.81 -4.36
N TYR A 342 -13.06 -17.45 -3.30
CA TYR A 342 -14.50 -17.26 -3.33
C TYR A 342 -14.85 -15.78 -3.47
N ILE A 343 -15.86 -15.48 -4.29
CA ILE A 343 -16.35 -14.11 -4.47
C ILE A 343 -17.41 -13.81 -3.40
N ASP A 344 -17.18 -12.71 -2.65
CA ASP A 344 -18.10 -12.24 -1.62
C ASP A 344 -19.54 -12.09 -2.19
N PRO A 345 -20.58 -12.66 -1.54
CA PRO A 345 -21.98 -12.49 -1.96
C PRO A 345 -22.45 -11.02 -2.05
N ALA A 346 -21.79 -10.10 -1.32
CA ALA A 346 -22.05 -8.66 -1.41
C ALA A 346 -21.64 -8.06 -2.76
N THR A 347 -20.84 -8.78 -3.56
CA THR A 347 -20.44 -8.34 -4.90
C THR A 347 -21.67 -8.32 -5.83
N PRO A 348 -21.93 -7.19 -6.55
CA PRO A 348 -22.98 -7.14 -7.56
C PRO A 348 -22.82 -8.26 -8.59
N LYS A 349 -23.93 -8.92 -8.94
CA LYS A 349 -23.91 -10.16 -9.74
C LYS A 349 -23.21 -10.02 -11.10
N GLN A 350 -23.39 -8.86 -11.76
CA GLN A 350 -22.76 -8.60 -13.06
C GLN A 350 -21.23 -8.61 -13.02
N TRP A 351 -20.60 -8.30 -11.87
CA TRP A 351 -19.14 -8.23 -11.74
C TRP A 351 -18.48 -9.54 -11.32
N ARG A 352 -19.22 -10.48 -10.71
CA ARG A 352 -18.68 -11.73 -10.17
C ARG A 352 -17.92 -12.55 -11.22
N LYS A 353 -18.47 -12.69 -12.42
CA LYS A 353 -17.85 -13.44 -13.53
C LYS A 353 -16.47 -12.89 -13.91
N TYR A 354 -16.30 -11.57 -13.88
CA TYR A 354 -15.02 -10.93 -14.24
C TYR A 354 -13.97 -11.05 -13.15
N LEU A 355 -14.36 -10.99 -11.88
CA LEU A 355 -13.46 -11.29 -10.76
C LEU A 355 -12.98 -12.75 -10.81
N ILE A 356 -13.89 -13.70 -11.08
CA ILE A 356 -13.54 -15.12 -11.26
C ILE A 356 -12.57 -15.32 -12.44
N GLN A 357 -12.81 -14.66 -13.55
CA GLN A 357 -11.92 -14.71 -14.72
C GLN A 357 -10.51 -14.21 -14.34
N GLY A 358 -10.42 -13.09 -13.59
CA GLY A 358 -9.13 -12.55 -13.14
C GLY A 358 -8.33 -13.52 -12.26
N VAL A 359 -9.02 -14.29 -11.40
CA VAL A 359 -8.40 -15.38 -10.63
C VAL A 359 -7.89 -16.49 -11.59
N ASN A 360 -8.74 -16.93 -12.50
CA ASN A 360 -8.47 -18.06 -13.38
C ASN A 360 -7.40 -17.74 -14.45
N ASP A 361 -7.15 -16.47 -14.76
CA ASP A 361 -6.11 -16.05 -15.71
C ASP A 361 -4.71 -16.54 -15.31
N TRP A 362 -4.46 -16.75 -14.01
CA TRP A 362 -3.18 -17.27 -13.50
C TRP A 362 -2.95 -18.76 -13.78
N GLN A 363 -3.98 -19.52 -14.16
CA GLN A 363 -3.84 -20.95 -14.38
C GLN A 363 -2.75 -21.30 -15.38
N LYS A 364 -2.62 -20.54 -16.48
CA LYS A 364 -1.56 -20.74 -17.49
C LYS A 364 -0.15 -20.56 -16.92
N ALA A 365 0.03 -19.68 -15.95
CA ALA A 365 1.32 -19.48 -15.28
C ALA A 365 1.65 -20.68 -14.38
N PHE A 366 0.67 -21.28 -13.71
CA PHE A 366 0.87 -22.50 -12.91
C PHE A 366 1.14 -23.73 -13.77
N GLU A 367 0.62 -23.79 -14.99
CA GLU A 367 0.96 -24.84 -15.95
C GLU A 367 2.45 -24.81 -16.31
N LYS A 368 3.08 -23.62 -16.38
CA LYS A 368 4.55 -23.50 -16.54
C LYS A 368 5.32 -24.02 -15.32
N ALA A 369 4.70 -24.04 -14.14
CA ALA A 369 5.26 -24.65 -12.92
C ALA A 369 4.95 -26.15 -12.80
N GLY A 370 4.21 -26.74 -13.75
CA GLY A 370 3.85 -28.16 -13.79
C GLY A 370 2.48 -28.51 -13.18
N PHE A 371 1.65 -27.51 -12.81
CA PHE A 371 0.38 -27.76 -12.15
C PHE A 371 -0.82 -27.34 -13.01
N LYS A 372 -1.76 -28.26 -13.24
CA LYS A 372 -3.10 -27.98 -13.76
C LYS A 372 -4.10 -27.83 -12.61
N ASN A 373 -5.16 -27.04 -12.81
CA ASN A 373 -6.20 -26.77 -11.80
C ASN A 373 -5.64 -26.26 -10.46
N ALA A 374 -4.52 -25.51 -10.53
CA ALA A 374 -3.81 -25.02 -9.35
C ALA A 374 -4.50 -23.85 -8.67
N ILE A 375 -5.18 -23.00 -9.45
CA ILE A 375 -5.89 -21.82 -8.95
C ILE A 375 -7.30 -21.74 -9.55
N ILE A 376 -8.31 -21.47 -8.71
CA ILE A 376 -9.71 -21.54 -9.11
C ILE A 376 -10.51 -20.42 -8.43
N GLY A 377 -11.16 -19.58 -9.21
CA GLY A 377 -12.19 -18.64 -8.75
C GLY A 377 -13.57 -19.29 -8.69
N LYS A 378 -14.32 -19.08 -7.62
CA LYS A 378 -15.68 -19.63 -7.43
C LYS A 378 -16.62 -18.60 -6.84
N GLU A 379 -17.91 -18.68 -7.15
CA GLU A 379 -18.91 -17.99 -6.37
C GLU A 379 -19.05 -18.60 -4.98
N TRP A 380 -19.37 -17.77 -3.98
CA TRP A 380 -19.69 -18.24 -2.64
C TRP A 380 -21.01 -19.02 -2.69
N PRO A 381 -21.08 -20.24 -2.11
CA PRO A 381 -22.32 -21.02 -2.09
C PRO A 381 -23.32 -20.41 -1.11
N GLU A 382 -24.31 -19.70 -1.63
CA GLU A 382 -25.28 -18.90 -0.84
C GLU A 382 -26.09 -19.75 0.16
N ASN A 383 -26.28 -21.06 -0.13
CA ASN A 383 -27.12 -21.97 0.68
C ASN A 383 -26.32 -22.90 1.62
N ASP A 384 -25.00 -22.74 1.72
CA ASP A 384 -24.15 -23.55 2.61
C ASP A 384 -23.87 -22.81 3.94
N SER A 385 -24.70 -23.08 4.93
CA SER A 385 -24.54 -22.50 6.29
C SER A 385 -23.32 -23.02 7.06
N THR A 386 -22.60 -24.03 6.53
CA THR A 386 -21.37 -24.58 7.15
C THR A 386 -20.14 -23.77 6.78
N MET A 387 -20.20 -22.98 5.69
CA MET A 387 -19.12 -22.09 5.25
C MET A 387 -19.23 -20.71 5.90
N SER A 388 -18.09 -20.14 6.23
CA SER A 388 -17.95 -18.78 6.75
C SER A 388 -16.73 -18.11 6.13
N MET A 389 -16.86 -16.84 5.72
CA MET A 389 -15.71 -16.02 5.28
C MET A 389 -14.73 -15.68 6.42
N GLU A 390 -15.00 -16.13 7.63
CA GLU A 390 -14.11 -16.04 8.80
C GLU A 390 -13.34 -17.33 9.04
N ASP A 391 -13.65 -18.40 8.32
CA ASP A 391 -12.92 -19.65 8.39
C ASP A 391 -11.68 -19.57 7.51
N ALA A 392 -10.49 -19.65 8.13
CA ALA A 392 -9.19 -19.51 7.48
C ALA A 392 -8.92 -20.54 6.35
N ARG A 393 -9.78 -21.54 6.19
CA ARG A 393 -9.71 -22.49 5.08
C ARG A 393 -10.15 -21.88 3.74
N TYR A 394 -10.82 -20.70 3.76
CA TYR A 394 -11.43 -20.07 2.58
C TYR A 394 -10.86 -18.70 2.31
N SER A 395 -10.16 -18.55 1.20
CA SER A 395 -9.73 -17.24 0.70
C SER A 395 -10.84 -16.56 -0.10
N CYS A 396 -10.96 -15.24 0.02
CA CYS A 396 -12.08 -14.48 -0.54
C CYS A 396 -11.64 -13.20 -1.23
N ILE A 397 -12.37 -12.80 -2.28
CA ILE A 397 -12.40 -11.42 -2.74
C ILE A 397 -13.56 -10.73 -2.03
N ARG A 398 -13.24 -9.88 -1.02
CA ARG A 398 -14.18 -9.17 -0.16
C ARG A 398 -14.63 -7.87 -0.83
N TYR A 399 -15.94 -7.64 -0.93
CA TYR A 399 -16.50 -6.45 -1.53
C TYR A 399 -16.77 -5.38 -0.46
N LEU A 400 -16.11 -4.23 -0.58
CA LEU A 400 -16.16 -3.16 0.42
C LEU A 400 -16.89 -1.93 -0.16
N ALA A 401 -17.92 -1.44 0.54
CA ALA A 401 -18.64 -0.22 0.19
C ALA A 401 -17.79 1.02 0.56
N SER A 402 -16.81 1.31 -0.28
CA SER A 402 -15.82 2.35 -0.06
C SER A 402 -15.83 3.38 -1.18
N PRO A 403 -15.75 4.70 -0.90
CA PRO A 403 -15.50 5.74 -1.89
C PRO A 403 -14.04 5.80 -2.35
N ILE A 404 -13.14 5.03 -1.75
CA ILE A 404 -11.72 5.00 -2.12
C ILE A 404 -11.57 4.29 -3.47
N GLU A 405 -10.82 4.91 -4.36
CA GLU A 405 -10.48 4.42 -5.70
C GLU A 405 -9.28 3.47 -5.61
N ASN A 406 -9.48 2.27 -5.05
CA ASN A 406 -8.42 1.28 -4.85
C ASN A 406 -8.95 -0.15 -4.78
N ALA A 407 -8.00 -1.11 -4.85
CA ALA A 407 -8.11 -2.49 -4.41
C ALA A 407 -6.76 -2.89 -3.80
N TYR A 408 -6.70 -3.92 -2.94
CA TYR A 408 -5.42 -4.45 -2.51
C TYR A 408 -5.51 -5.92 -2.12
N GLY A 409 -4.47 -6.69 -2.47
CA GLY A 409 -4.37 -8.14 -2.25
C GLY A 409 -3.36 -8.50 -1.16
N PRO A 410 -3.76 -8.51 0.14
CA PRO A 410 -2.90 -8.98 1.22
C PRO A 410 -2.87 -10.51 1.27
N ASN A 411 -1.82 -11.06 1.88
CA ASN A 411 -1.79 -12.46 2.28
C ASN A 411 -1.47 -12.60 3.77
N VAL A 412 -1.94 -13.69 4.36
CA VAL A 412 -1.63 -14.13 5.72
C VAL A 412 -0.75 -15.36 5.58
N HIS A 413 0.47 -15.30 6.09
CA HIS A 413 1.46 -16.34 5.89
C HIS A 413 2.18 -16.73 7.20
N ASP A 414 2.65 -17.96 7.26
CA ASP A 414 3.49 -18.47 8.33
C ASP A 414 4.85 -17.76 8.31
N PRO A 415 5.19 -16.92 9.30
CA PRO A 415 6.44 -16.18 9.31
C PRO A 415 7.69 -17.04 9.52
N ARG A 416 7.53 -18.34 9.80
CA ARG A 416 8.62 -19.31 9.90
C ARG A 416 9.11 -19.76 8.54
N THR A 417 8.22 -19.78 7.51
CA THR A 417 8.48 -20.39 6.21
C THR A 417 8.05 -19.57 5.00
N GLY A 418 7.20 -18.57 5.19
CA GLY A 418 6.55 -17.83 4.10
C GLY A 418 5.36 -18.58 3.48
N GLU A 419 4.88 -19.69 4.06
CA GLU A 419 3.70 -20.39 3.55
C GLU A 419 2.45 -19.50 3.69
N ILE A 420 1.82 -19.17 2.57
CA ILE A 420 0.54 -18.43 2.58
C ILE A 420 -0.57 -19.38 3.01
N LEU A 421 -1.33 -18.98 4.03
CA LEU A 421 -2.39 -19.78 4.65
C LEU A 421 -3.78 -19.37 4.17
N GLU A 422 -4.01 -18.08 4.05
CA GLU A 422 -5.23 -17.47 3.54
C GLU A 422 -4.96 -16.11 2.89
N SER A 423 -5.92 -15.62 2.10
CA SER A 423 -5.91 -14.25 1.58
C SER A 423 -7.32 -13.69 1.46
N HIS A 424 -7.50 -12.45 1.93
CA HIS A 424 -8.73 -11.69 1.75
C HIS A 424 -8.42 -10.43 0.92
N ILE A 425 -8.63 -10.51 -0.39
CA ILE A 425 -8.48 -9.35 -1.29
C ILE A 425 -9.58 -8.34 -0.95
N CYS A 426 -9.19 -7.10 -0.66
CA CYS A 426 -10.11 -6.00 -0.40
C CYS A 426 -10.46 -5.29 -1.70
N TRP A 427 -11.68 -5.49 -2.19
CA TRP A 427 -12.20 -4.89 -3.40
C TRP A 427 -13.09 -3.68 -3.05
N TYR A 428 -12.64 -2.47 -3.32
CA TYR A 428 -13.39 -1.27 -3.03
C TYR A 428 -14.36 -0.94 -4.17
N HIS A 429 -15.62 -0.60 -3.82
CA HIS A 429 -16.66 -0.31 -4.82
C HIS A 429 -16.21 0.73 -5.85
N ASN A 430 -15.54 1.79 -5.40
CA ASN A 430 -15.17 2.93 -6.26
C ASN A 430 -13.88 2.71 -7.09
N VAL A 431 -13.30 1.51 -7.09
CA VAL A 431 -12.21 1.17 -8.03
C VAL A 431 -12.66 1.34 -9.49
N MET A 432 -13.97 1.20 -9.74
CA MET A 432 -14.55 1.39 -11.09
C MET A 432 -14.36 2.82 -11.61
N SER A 433 -14.47 3.85 -10.75
CA SER A 433 -14.16 5.24 -11.13
C SER A 433 -12.69 5.39 -11.56
N LEU A 434 -11.78 4.79 -10.80
CA LEU A 434 -10.35 4.84 -11.11
C LEU A 434 -10.02 4.24 -12.48
N VAL A 435 -10.49 3.02 -12.74
CA VAL A 435 -10.19 2.33 -14.00
C VAL A 435 -10.89 2.95 -15.18
N HIS A 436 -12.09 3.56 -14.97
CA HIS A 436 -12.77 4.36 -15.96
C HIS A 436 -11.87 5.53 -16.40
N ASP A 437 -11.44 6.36 -15.46
CA ASP A 437 -10.67 7.56 -15.75
C ASP A 437 -9.31 7.21 -16.41
N TRP A 438 -8.63 6.16 -15.95
CA TRP A 438 -7.39 5.68 -16.59
C TRP A 438 -7.62 5.24 -18.03
N TYR A 439 -8.66 4.43 -18.27
CA TYR A 439 -8.93 3.92 -19.62
C TYR A 439 -9.35 5.04 -20.55
N MET A 440 -10.21 5.94 -20.09
CA MET A 440 -10.62 7.09 -20.87
C MET A 440 -9.43 7.97 -21.29
N VAL A 441 -8.51 8.30 -20.37
CA VAL A 441 -7.36 9.18 -20.66
C VAL A 441 -6.26 8.49 -21.47
N GLN A 442 -6.12 7.16 -21.37
CA GLN A 442 -5.03 6.47 -22.04
C GLN A 442 -5.43 5.75 -23.33
N ALA A 443 -6.73 5.56 -23.57
CA ALA A 443 -7.22 4.75 -24.67
C ALA A 443 -8.33 5.39 -25.50
N SER A 444 -8.95 6.50 -25.10
CA SER A 444 -10.06 7.08 -25.89
C SER A 444 -9.66 7.61 -27.27
N SER A 445 -8.38 7.89 -27.48
CA SER A 445 -7.85 8.22 -28.81
C SER A 445 -7.95 7.03 -29.78
N ILE A 446 -7.87 5.79 -29.28
CA ILE A 446 -7.74 4.55 -30.07
C ILE A 446 -8.92 3.58 -29.90
N ASP A 447 -9.66 3.61 -28.79
CA ASP A 447 -10.88 2.80 -28.53
C ASP A 447 -12.09 3.70 -28.36
N GLU A 448 -13.02 3.64 -29.32
CA GLU A 448 -14.25 4.44 -29.30
C GLU A 448 -15.15 4.16 -28.09
N ALA A 449 -15.12 2.93 -27.55
CA ALA A 449 -15.90 2.58 -26.37
C ALA A 449 -15.43 3.27 -25.09
N ALA A 450 -14.25 3.89 -25.10
CA ALA A 450 -13.73 4.72 -24.01
C ALA A 450 -14.22 6.17 -24.04
N ARG A 451 -14.99 6.60 -25.07
CA ARG A 451 -15.45 7.98 -25.31
C ARG A 451 -16.79 8.29 -24.64
N THR A 452 -16.99 7.89 -23.39
CA THR A 452 -18.27 8.02 -22.66
C THR A 452 -18.00 8.01 -21.16
N MET A 453 -18.84 8.68 -20.37
CA MET A 453 -18.78 8.64 -18.90
C MET A 453 -19.40 7.36 -18.32
N ASN A 454 -20.11 6.57 -19.12
CA ASN A 454 -20.82 5.37 -18.71
C ASN A 454 -20.39 4.17 -19.57
N PHE A 455 -19.34 3.47 -19.17
CA PHE A 455 -18.88 2.29 -19.89
C PHE A 455 -19.91 1.17 -19.88
N SER A 456 -19.97 0.39 -20.97
CA SER A 456 -20.77 -0.83 -21.03
C SER A 456 -20.34 -1.83 -19.93
N GLU A 457 -21.26 -2.73 -19.52
CA GLU A 457 -20.95 -3.81 -18.57
C GLU A 457 -19.73 -4.63 -19.02
N GLU A 458 -19.62 -4.88 -20.32
CA GLU A 458 -18.51 -5.66 -20.86
C GLU A 458 -17.17 -4.93 -20.69
N LEU A 459 -17.08 -3.65 -21.09
CA LEU A 459 -15.83 -2.90 -20.98
C LEU A 459 -15.43 -2.72 -19.53
N MET A 460 -16.35 -2.28 -18.66
CA MET A 460 -16.08 -2.15 -17.23
C MET A 460 -15.72 -3.51 -16.62
N GLY A 461 -16.36 -4.58 -17.06
CA GLY A 461 -16.06 -5.94 -16.62
C GLY A 461 -14.63 -6.38 -16.98
N GLN A 462 -14.14 -6.07 -18.19
CA GLN A 462 -12.75 -6.36 -18.57
C GLN A 462 -11.75 -5.54 -17.76
N LEU A 463 -12.07 -4.30 -17.42
CA LEU A 463 -11.25 -3.47 -16.52
C LEU A 463 -11.21 -4.05 -15.10
N ILE A 464 -12.34 -4.53 -14.59
CA ILE A 464 -12.43 -5.25 -13.31
C ILE A 464 -11.59 -6.54 -13.35
N ARG A 465 -11.66 -7.33 -14.45
CA ARG A 465 -10.83 -8.52 -14.63
C ARG A 465 -9.34 -8.20 -14.59
N PHE A 466 -8.92 -7.13 -15.27
CA PHE A 466 -7.53 -6.67 -15.24
C PHE A 466 -7.05 -6.40 -13.81
N VAL A 467 -7.78 -5.58 -13.02
CA VAL A 467 -7.42 -5.30 -11.63
C VAL A 467 -7.48 -6.56 -10.78
N SER A 468 -8.48 -7.44 -10.98
CA SER A 468 -8.57 -8.72 -10.26
C SER A 468 -7.34 -9.60 -10.51
N SER A 469 -6.88 -9.72 -11.77
CA SER A 469 -5.66 -10.47 -12.09
C SER A 469 -4.44 -9.89 -11.39
N HIS A 470 -4.31 -8.56 -11.33
CA HIS A 470 -3.22 -7.87 -10.64
C HIS A 470 -3.22 -8.15 -9.13
N GLU A 471 -4.37 -7.93 -8.46
CA GLU A 471 -4.49 -8.15 -7.01
C GLU A 471 -4.26 -9.61 -6.61
N VAL A 472 -4.72 -10.56 -7.44
CA VAL A 472 -4.42 -11.98 -7.25
C VAL A 472 -2.91 -12.23 -7.31
N GLY A 473 -2.19 -11.59 -8.23
CA GLY A 473 -0.73 -11.70 -8.31
C GLY A 473 -0.02 -11.38 -6.98
N HIS A 474 -0.46 -10.33 -6.27
CA HIS A 474 0.05 -10.01 -4.94
C HIS A 474 -0.20 -11.13 -3.93
N THR A 475 -1.36 -11.76 -3.99
CA THR A 475 -1.72 -12.86 -3.09
C THR A 475 -1.01 -14.17 -3.44
N LEU A 476 -0.35 -14.24 -4.59
CA LEU A 476 0.58 -15.32 -4.97
C LEU A 476 2.03 -15.04 -4.54
N GLY A 477 2.26 -13.96 -3.82
CA GLY A 477 3.57 -13.55 -3.32
C GLY A 477 4.32 -12.56 -4.22
N LEU A 478 3.77 -12.15 -5.36
CA LEU A 478 4.45 -11.28 -6.32
C LEU A 478 4.40 -9.81 -5.90
N ARG A 479 5.53 -9.13 -6.02
CA ARG A 479 5.67 -7.68 -5.93
C ARG A 479 5.46 -7.02 -7.30
N HIS A 480 5.29 -5.71 -7.31
CA HIS A 480 5.27 -4.95 -8.55
C HIS A 480 6.57 -5.14 -9.35
N ASN A 481 6.44 -5.16 -10.68
CA ASN A 481 7.56 -5.17 -11.62
C ASN A 481 7.52 -3.89 -12.49
N PHE A 482 7.80 -2.72 -11.88
CA PHE A 482 7.72 -1.41 -12.56
C PHE A 482 8.72 -1.25 -13.72
N GLY A 483 9.71 -2.14 -13.82
CA GLY A 483 10.67 -2.12 -14.91
C GLY A 483 10.27 -2.93 -16.13
N SER A 484 9.22 -3.74 -16.05
CA SER A 484 8.87 -4.71 -17.08
C SER A 484 8.59 -4.08 -18.43
N SER A 485 7.78 -3.03 -18.49
CA SER A 485 7.43 -2.31 -19.73
C SER A 485 8.63 -1.69 -20.45
N SER A 486 9.68 -1.31 -19.71
CA SER A 486 10.90 -0.74 -20.29
C SER A 486 11.69 -1.72 -21.17
N THR A 487 11.38 -3.01 -21.11
CA THR A 487 12.01 -4.05 -21.94
C THR A 487 11.37 -4.18 -23.32
N VAL A 488 10.31 -3.45 -23.59
CA VAL A 488 9.58 -3.46 -24.87
C VAL A 488 10.01 -2.24 -25.70
N PRO A 489 10.48 -2.43 -26.94
CA PRO A 489 10.79 -1.29 -27.82
C PRO A 489 9.54 -0.44 -28.11
N VAL A 490 9.64 0.87 -28.02
CA VAL A 490 8.51 1.80 -28.28
C VAL A 490 7.88 1.57 -29.65
N ASP A 491 8.69 1.26 -30.67
CA ASP A 491 8.18 0.98 -32.03
C ASP A 491 7.31 -0.27 -32.09
N SER A 492 7.59 -1.27 -31.25
CA SER A 492 6.78 -2.49 -31.14
C SER A 492 5.40 -2.21 -30.53
N LEU A 493 5.27 -1.21 -29.68
CA LEU A 493 3.99 -0.78 -29.06
C LEU A 493 2.99 -0.23 -30.09
N ARG A 494 3.48 0.27 -31.23
CA ARG A 494 2.68 0.76 -32.37
C ARG A 494 2.51 -0.29 -33.48
N ASN A 495 3.19 -1.41 -33.39
CA ASN A 495 3.04 -2.50 -34.34
C ASN A 495 1.91 -3.42 -33.92
N LYS A 496 0.75 -3.34 -34.59
CA LYS A 496 -0.45 -4.11 -34.30
C LYS A 496 -0.17 -5.61 -34.14
N ALA A 497 0.47 -6.22 -35.14
CA ALA A 497 0.69 -7.67 -35.15
C ALA A 497 1.59 -8.10 -33.99
N TRP A 498 2.60 -7.29 -33.67
CA TRP A 498 3.51 -7.59 -32.57
C TRP A 498 2.83 -7.41 -31.20
N VAL A 499 2.20 -6.23 -30.96
CA VAL A 499 1.67 -5.90 -29.62
C VAL A 499 0.46 -6.74 -29.25
N GLU A 500 -0.39 -7.11 -30.23
CA GLU A 500 -1.52 -8.00 -29.98
C GLU A 500 -1.05 -9.44 -29.65
N ALA A 501 0.06 -9.89 -30.23
CA ALA A 501 0.66 -11.18 -29.91
C ALA A 501 1.40 -11.19 -28.57
N HIS A 502 2.23 -10.17 -28.27
CA HIS A 502 3.19 -10.18 -27.16
C HIS A 502 2.77 -9.31 -25.96
N GLY A 503 1.72 -8.47 -26.09
CA GLY A 503 1.35 -7.48 -25.08
C GLY A 503 2.30 -6.28 -25.02
N HIS A 504 1.85 -5.18 -24.43
CA HIS A 504 2.64 -3.95 -24.28
C HIS A 504 3.56 -3.97 -23.05
N THR A 505 3.39 -4.92 -22.15
CA THR A 505 4.28 -5.21 -21.02
C THR A 505 4.40 -6.71 -20.81
N PRO A 506 5.57 -7.23 -20.37
CA PRO A 506 5.73 -8.62 -19.97
C PRO A 506 5.08 -9.03 -18.66
N SER A 507 4.51 -8.10 -17.88
CA SER A 507 3.96 -8.40 -16.55
C SER A 507 2.67 -7.65 -16.27
N ILE A 508 1.67 -8.38 -15.72
CA ILE A 508 0.47 -7.77 -15.12
C ILE A 508 0.80 -7.02 -13.83
N MET A 509 1.92 -7.36 -13.19
CA MET A 509 2.39 -6.70 -11.96
C MET A 509 3.13 -5.38 -12.24
N ASP A 510 3.27 -4.99 -13.50
CA ASP A 510 3.71 -3.69 -13.93
C ASP A 510 2.54 -2.70 -13.89
N TYR A 511 2.73 -1.51 -13.37
CA TYR A 511 1.73 -0.44 -13.47
C TYR A 511 1.77 0.23 -14.84
N ALA A 512 1.99 -0.52 -15.92
CA ALA A 512 1.99 -0.03 -17.29
C ALA A 512 0.63 0.56 -17.73
N ARG A 513 -0.46 0.15 -17.07
CA ARG A 513 -1.83 0.51 -17.40
C ARG A 513 -2.19 0.12 -18.84
N PHE A 514 -2.55 1.08 -19.68
CA PHE A 514 -2.98 0.81 -21.05
C PHE A 514 -1.95 1.33 -22.06
N ASN A 515 -1.94 0.76 -23.27
CA ASN A 515 -0.99 1.15 -24.31
C ASN A 515 -1.29 2.54 -24.87
N TYR A 516 -0.91 3.58 -24.14
CA TYR A 516 -1.05 4.99 -24.54
C TYR A 516 -0.10 5.43 -25.66
N VAL A 517 0.84 4.58 -26.05
CA VAL A 517 1.79 4.86 -27.17
C VAL A 517 1.12 4.64 -28.52
N ALA A 518 0.16 3.71 -28.59
CA ALA A 518 -0.59 3.44 -29.79
C ALA A 518 -1.31 4.71 -30.29
N GLN A 519 -1.40 4.88 -31.62
CA GLN A 519 -2.03 6.02 -32.27
C GLN A 519 -3.29 5.55 -33.03
N PRO A 520 -4.25 6.43 -33.34
CA PRO A 520 -5.48 6.05 -34.06
C PRO A 520 -5.21 5.29 -35.37
N GLU A 521 -4.19 5.70 -36.11
CA GLU A 521 -3.84 5.07 -37.39
C GLU A 521 -3.25 3.66 -37.26
N ASP A 522 -2.80 3.25 -36.07
CA ASP A 522 -2.20 1.93 -35.85
C ASP A 522 -3.26 0.82 -35.81
N ASN A 523 -4.55 1.16 -35.59
CA ASN A 523 -5.71 0.25 -35.56
C ASN A 523 -5.51 -0.94 -34.61
N ILE A 524 -4.88 -0.70 -33.45
CA ILE A 524 -4.61 -1.72 -32.43
C ILE A 524 -5.90 -2.03 -31.68
N SER A 525 -6.24 -3.32 -31.54
CA SER A 525 -7.40 -3.76 -30.77
C SER A 525 -7.09 -3.82 -29.26
N ARG A 526 -8.13 -4.07 -28.45
CA ARG A 526 -7.99 -4.24 -26.99
C ARG A 526 -6.95 -5.29 -26.59
N ALA A 527 -6.68 -6.28 -27.45
CA ALA A 527 -5.63 -7.27 -27.22
C ALA A 527 -4.22 -6.63 -27.11
N GLY A 528 -3.99 -5.50 -27.78
CA GLY A 528 -2.73 -4.76 -27.68
C GLY A 528 -2.80 -3.53 -26.76
N ILE A 529 -3.99 -3.19 -26.22
CA ILE A 529 -4.20 -2.05 -25.32
C ILE A 529 -4.15 -2.50 -23.84
N PHE A 530 -4.81 -3.62 -23.51
CA PHE A 530 -4.92 -4.12 -22.14
C PHE A 530 -3.67 -4.87 -21.68
N PRO A 531 -3.23 -4.67 -20.41
CA PRO A 531 -2.21 -5.54 -19.82
C PRO A 531 -2.80 -6.92 -19.52
N ARG A 532 -1.94 -7.92 -19.45
CA ARG A 532 -2.33 -9.31 -19.19
C ARG A 532 -1.19 -10.05 -18.48
N ILE A 533 -1.47 -11.18 -17.85
CA ILE A 533 -0.47 -12.14 -17.39
C ILE A 533 0.37 -12.56 -18.59
N ASN A 534 1.71 -12.43 -18.48
CA ASN A 534 2.58 -12.55 -19.62
C ASN A 534 3.95 -13.17 -19.21
N ASP A 535 4.98 -13.04 -20.05
CA ASP A 535 6.26 -13.75 -19.95
C ASP A 535 6.91 -13.69 -18.57
N TYR A 536 6.99 -12.52 -17.96
CA TYR A 536 7.57 -12.36 -16.62
C TYR A 536 6.70 -13.07 -15.55
N ASP A 537 5.39 -12.90 -15.63
CA ASP A 537 4.47 -13.50 -14.65
C ASP A 537 4.52 -15.02 -14.70
N GLU A 538 4.50 -15.60 -15.91
CA GLU A 538 4.65 -17.04 -16.14
C GLU A 538 6.00 -17.54 -15.60
N TRP A 539 7.06 -16.77 -15.81
CA TRP A 539 8.39 -17.05 -15.29
C TRP A 539 8.44 -16.99 -13.77
N ALA A 540 7.93 -15.90 -13.17
CA ALA A 540 7.95 -15.69 -11.72
C ALA A 540 7.15 -16.78 -10.98
N ILE A 541 5.98 -17.16 -11.50
CA ILE A 541 5.20 -18.29 -10.95
C ILE A 541 5.95 -19.60 -11.12
N ARG A 542 6.54 -19.87 -12.30
CA ARG A 542 7.38 -21.04 -12.48
C ARG A 542 8.51 -21.06 -11.46
N TRP A 543 9.24 -19.97 -11.29
CA TRP A 543 10.33 -19.87 -10.32
C TRP A 543 9.86 -20.08 -8.88
N GLY A 544 8.76 -19.43 -8.48
CA GLY A 544 8.23 -19.51 -7.12
C GLY A 544 7.60 -20.86 -6.76
N TYR A 545 7.04 -21.60 -7.75
CA TYR A 545 6.15 -22.73 -7.50
C TYR A 545 6.60 -24.07 -8.10
N THR A 546 7.68 -24.11 -8.90
CA THR A 546 8.24 -25.39 -9.36
C THR A 546 8.56 -26.28 -8.16
N TYR A 547 7.99 -27.48 -8.13
CA TYR A 547 8.30 -28.49 -7.14
C TYR A 547 9.63 -29.19 -7.48
N LEU A 548 10.53 -29.25 -6.52
CA LEU A 548 11.86 -29.85 -6.67
C LEU A 548 11.97 -31.12 -5.81
N PRO A 549 11.60 -32.27 -6.33
CA PRO A 549 11.56 -33.52 -5.53
C PRO A 549 12.94 -34.01 -5.08
N ASP A 550 14.02 -33.53 -5.72
CA ASP A 550 15.39 -33.92 -5.43
C ASP A 550 16.13 -32.97 -4.47
N ALA A 551 15.50 -31.81 -4.15
CA ALA A 551 16.04 -30.88 -3.16
C ALA A 551 15.88 -31.48 -1.75
N LYS A 552 16.99 -31.66 -1.06
CA LYS A 552 17.03 -32.26 0.29
C LYS A 552 16.71 -31.24 1.37
N ASP A 553 17.08 -29.99 1.13
CA ASP A 553 16.98 -28.87 2.04
C ASP A 553 16.87 -27.54 1.27
N GLU A 554 16.77 -26.44 2.00
CA GLU A 554 16.64 -25.11 1.44
C GLU A 554 17.89 -24.63 0.66
N ASP A 555 19.08 -25.14 1.00
CA ASP A 555 20.32 -24.78 0.31
C ASP A 555 20.44 -25.53 -1.04
N ASP A 556 19.98 -26.78 -1.12
CA ASP A 556 19.83 -27.52 -2.39
C ASP A 556 18.77 -26.86 -3.29
N ASP A 557 17.60 -26.46 -2.74
CA ASP A 557 16.57 -25.72 -3.46
C ASP A 557 17.15 -24.42 -4.04
N HIS A 558 17.87 -23.65 -3.22
CA HIS A 558 18.49 -22.40 -3.65
C HIS A 558 19.48 -22.57 -4.80
N ARG A 559 20.33 -23.59 -4.73
CA ARG A 559 21.32 -23.89 -5.78
C ARG A 559 20.65 -24.23 -7.12
N LEU A 560 19.60 -25.08 -7.09
CA LEU A 560 18.83 -25.43 -8.30
C LEU A 560 18.08 -24.23 -8.89
N MET A 561 17.55 -23.38 -8.03
CA MET A 561 16.85 -22.16 -8.45
C MET A 561 17.82 -21.10 -9.00
N GLU A 562 19.07 -21.04 -8.52
CA GLU A 562 20.12 -20.16 -9.07
C GLU A 562 20.42 -20.49 -10.54
N GLU A 563 20.56 -21.76 -10.89
CA GLU A 563 20.78 -22.18 -12.27
C GLU A 563 19.62 -21.75 -13.20
N MET A 564 18.38 -21.88 -12.70
CA MET A 564 17.19 -21.44 -13.43
C MET A 564 17.16 -19.92 -13.60
N THR A 565 17.53 -19.17 -12.56
CA THR A 565 17.56 -17.70 -12.57
C THR A 565 18.64 -17.18 -13.51
N ALA A 566 19.83 -17.76 -13.49
CA ALA A 566 20.93 -17.36 -14.38
C ALA A 566 20.53 -17.47 -15.86
N LYS A 567 19.87 -18.56 -16.25
CA LYS A 567 19.36 -18.75 -17.62
C LYS A 567 18.29 -17.72 -17.99
N SER A 568 17.42 -17.33 -17.06
CA SER A 568 16.36 -16.35 -17.34
C SER A 568 16.88 -14.96 -17.66
N GLN A 569 18.04 -14.60 -17.10
CA GLN A 569 18.66 -13.28 -17.32
C GLN A 569 19.14 -13.05 -18.78
N GLU A 570 19.17 -14.10 -19.61
CA GLU A 570 19.44 -14.01 -21.04
C GLU A 570 18.25 -13.42 -21.83
N ASN A 571 17.03 -13.50 -21.27
CA ASN A 571 15.83 -12.93 -21.88
C ASN A 571 15.42 -11.64 -21.14
N PRO A 572 15.56 -10.46 -21.77
CA PRO A 572 15.22 -9.18 -21.11
C PRO A 572 13.75 -9.09 -20.68
N ARG A 573 12.82 -9.78 -21.35
CA ARG A 573 11.41 -9.78 -20.97
C ARG A 573 11.13 -10.48 -19.63
N LEU A 574 12.11 -11.22 -19.07
CA LEU A 574 12.03 -11.87 -17.77
C LEU A 574 12.70 -11.04 -16.66
N TRP A 575 13.15 -9.82 -16.98
CA TRP A 575 13.77 -8.93 -16.01
C TRP A 575 12.74 -8.38 -14.99
N TRP A 576 13.16 -8.37 -13.72
CA TRP A 576 12.42 -7.70 -12.65
C TRP A 576 13.08 -6.36 -12.29
N GLY A 577 12.33 -5.27 -12.44
CA GLY A 577 12.73 -3.92 -12.10
C GLY A 577 11.96 -3.40 -10.88
N ASP A 578 12.68 -3.24 -9.74
CA ASP A 578 12.12 -2.76 -8.48
C ASP A 578 11.99 -1.22 -8.47
N GLY A 579 10.79 -0.70 -8.64
CA GLY A 579 10.49 0.73 -8.52
C GLY A 579 10.06 1.17 -7.11
N GLU A 580 9.92 0.25 -6.15
CA GLU A 580 9.38 0.53 -4.82
C GLU A 580 10.45 0.89 -3.79
N THR A 581 11.65 0.35 -3.92
CA THR A 581 12.77 0.68 -3.02
C THR A 581 13.49 1.95 -3.46
N SER A 582 14.25 2.57 -2.56
CA SER A 582 15.02 3.78 -2.87
C SER A 582 16.04 3.59 -4.01
N LEU A 583 16.59 2.37 -4.14
CA LEU A 583 17.48 2.01 -5.26
C LEU A 583 16.69 1.93 -6.57
N GLY A 584 15.57 1.21 -6.59
CA GLY A 584 14.71 1.10 -7.75
C GLY A 584 14.13 2.45 -8.18
N GLN A 585 13.83 3.32 -7.24
CA GLN A 585 13.35 4.69 -7.54
C GLN A 585 14.38 5.57 -8.24
N SER A 586 15.67 5.26 -8.22
CA SER A 586 16.70 5.98 -8.98
C SER A 586 16.82 5.53 -10.44
N ASP A 587 16.30 4.35 -10.77
CA ASP A 587 16.33 3.78 -12.10
C ASP A 587 15.19 4.37 -12.96
N PRO A 588 15.50 5.08 -14.05
CA PRO A 588 14.48 5.67 -14.91
C PRO A 588 13.65 4.64 -15.70
N ARG A 589 14.04 3.37 -15.69
CA ARG A 589 13.29 2.26 -16.30
C ARG A 589 12.18 1.72 -15.39
N CYS A 590 12.20 2.05 -14.07
CA CYS A 590 11.30 1.48 -13.07
C CYS A 590 10.34 2.57 -12.57
N GLN A 591 9.32 2.87 -13.37
CA GLN A 591 8.32 3.90 -13.06
C GLN A 591 6.91 3.33 -13.20
N THR A 592 5.94 4.01 -12.64
CA THR A 592 4.52 3.68 -12.83
C THR A 592 3.98 4.36 -14.06
N GLU A 593 3.22 3.65 -14.87
CA GLU A 593 2.53 4.16 -16.07
C GLU A 593 3.48 4.67 -17.17
N ASP A 594 4.74 4.26 -17.16
CA ASP A 594 5.65 4.43 -18.28
C ASP A 594 5.59 3.22 -19.22
N LEU A 595 5.94 3.42 -20.46
CA LEU A 595 5.97 2.39 -21.48
C LEU A 595 7.22 2.53 -22.35
N GLY A 596 7.77 1.37 -22.71
CA GLY A 596 8.82 1.26 -23.71
C GLY A 596 10.22 1.65 -23.24
N ASP A 597 11.19 1.40 -24.07
CA ASP A 597 12.62 1.59 -23.84
C ASP A 597 13.12 3.05 -24.00
N ASP A 598 12.22 3.96 -24.42
CA ASP A 598 12.52 5.38 -24.61
C ASP A 598 11.38 6.27 -24.08
N ALA A 599 11.55 6.80 -22.86
CA ALA A 599 10.56 7.63 -22.20
C ALA A 599 10.22 8.92 -22.98
N MET A 600 11.17 9.51 -23.69
CA MET A 600 10.94 10.72 -24.49
C MET A 600 10.03 10.42 -25.69
N LYS A 601 10.32 9.34 -26.41
CA LYS A 601 9.53 8.89 -27.56
C LYS A 601 8.13 8.45 -27.17
N ALA A 602 8.02 7.61 -26.13
CA ALA A 602 6.73 7.15 -25.61
C ALA A 602 5.86 8.31 -25.12
N SER A 603 6.44 9.23 -24.32
CA SER A 603 5.72 10.42 -23.83
C SER A 603 5.29 11.36 -24.96
N THR A 604 6.07 11.46 -26.04
CA THR A 604 5.68 12.25 -27.21
C THR A 604 4.41 11.72 -27.85
N TYR A 605 4.30 10.40 -28.05
CA TYR A 605 3.08 9.76 -28.55
C TYR A 605 1.89 9.92 -27.58
N GLY A 606 2.13 9.72 -26.29
CA GLY A 606 1.10 9.96 -25.28
C GLY A 606 0.57 11.40 -25.29
N ILE A 607 1.44 12.40 -25.42
CA ILE A 607 1.04 13.81 -25.51
C ILE A 607 0.25 14.09 -26.81
N GLN A 608 0.58 13.43 -27.91
CA GLN A 608 -0.21 13.53 -29.15
C GLN A 608 -1.65 13.06 -28.93
N ASN A 609 -1.83 11.93 -28.25
CA ASN A 609 -3.15 11.43 -27.86
C ASN A 609 -3.89 12.40 -26.94
N LEU A 610 -3.25 12.91 -25.89
CA LEU A 610 -3.87 13.91 -24.98
C LEU A 610 -4.33 15.18 -25.72
N LYS A 611 -3.57 15.66 -26.71
CA LYS A 611 -3.97 16.79 -27.57
C LYS A 611 -5.19 16.48 -28.43
N TYR A 612 -5.31 15.24 -28.89
CA TYR A 612 -6.50 14.78 -29.63
C TYR A 612 -7.72 14.72 -28.73
N GLU A 613 -7.56 14.16 -27.53
CA GLU A 613 -8.63 13.93 -26.56
C GLU A 613 -9.20 15.23 -25.98
N ILE A 614 -8.33 16.15 -25.56
CA ILE A 614 -8.73 17.39 -24.89
C ILE A 614 -9.72 18.21 -25.74
N SER A 615 -9.58 18.18 -27.06
CA SER A 615 -10.47 18.90 -27.96
C SER A 615 -11.86 18.28 -28.07
N ARG A 616 -12.03 17.04 -27.62
CA ARG A 616 -13.27 16.23 -27.71
C ARG A 616 -13.95 15.97 -26.37
N LEU A 617 -13.32 16.36 -25.28
CA LEU A 617 -13.87 16.15 -23.94
C LEU A 617 -15.31 16.66 -23.77
N PRO A 618 -15.71 17.86 -24.30
CA PRO A 618 -17.09 18.31 -24.14
C PRO A 618 -18.13 17.36 -24.74
N GLU A 619 -17.80 16.69 -25.85
CA GLU A 619 -18.66 15.68 -26.47
C GLU A 619 -18.69 14.41 -25.61
N TRP A 620 -17.53 13.88 -25.23
CA TRP A 620 -17.39 12.60 -24.56
C TRP A 620 -17.85 12.60 -23.09
N THR A 621 -17.95 13.79 -22.47
CA THR A 621 -18.41 13.95 -21.08
C THR A 621 -19.87 14.41 -20.96
N SER A 622 -20.59 14.55 -22.10
CA SER A 622 -21.97 15.07 -22.11
C SER A 622 -23.06 14.02 -21.92
N ASP A 623 -22.70 12.75 -21.84
CA ASP A 623 -23.65 11.62 -21.85
C ASP A 623 -24.13 11.21 -20.44
N ASP A 624 -23.67 11.85 -19.37
CA ASP A 624 -24.22 11.63 -18.02
C ASP A 624 -25.36 12.61 -17.73
N PRO A 625 -26.61 12.14 -17.74
CA PRO A 625 -27.77 13.03 -17.50
C PRO A 625 -27.86 13.57 -16.07
N LYS A 626 -27.05 13.06 -15.14
CA LYS A 626 -26.97 13.54 -13.75
C LYS A 626 -25.98 14.68 -13.58
N ASP A 627 -25.03 14.81 -14.50
CA ASP A 627 -24.03 15.87 -14.48
C ASP A 627 -24.54 17.16 -15.14
N ILE A 628 -25.51 17.81 -14.47
CA ILE A 628 -26.13 19.05 -14.94
C ILE A 628 -25.18 20.26 -14.97
N TYR A 629 -24.11 20.22 -14.19
CA TYR A 629 -23.14 21.32 -14.06
C TYR A 629 -21.89 21.14 -14.90
N GLY A 630 -21.66 19.95 -15.46
CA GLY A 630 -20.50 19.63 -16.27
C GLY A 630 -19.25 19.35 -15.42
N ASP A 631 -19.42 18.79 -14.22
CA ASP A 631 -18.33 18.42 -13.32
C ASP A 631 -17.44 17.31 -13.94
N ALA A 632 -18.02 16.42 -14.77
CA ALA A 632 -17.29 15.39 -15.50
C ALA A 632 -16.26 15.99 -16.47
N LEU A 633 -16.62 17.09 -17.16
CA LEU A 633 -15.69 17.78 -18.06
C LEU A 633 -14.44 18.31 -17.30
N GLU A 634 -14.65 18.99 -16.16
CA GLU A 634 -13.55 19.48 -15.36
C GLU A 634 -12.70 18.33 -14.79
N ARG A 635 -13.34 17.26 -14.28
CA ARG A 635 -12.65 16.07 -13.77
C ARG A 635 -11.75 15.45 -14.84
N MET A 636 -12.26 15.19 -16.04
CA MET A 636 -11.48 14.59 -17.11
C MET A 636 -10.38 15.51 -17.64
N TYR A 637 -10.61 16.82 -17.68
CA TYR A 637 -9.55 17.78 -17.94
C TYR A 637 -8.41 17.70 -16.93
N GLN A 638 -8.73 17.57 -15.63
CA GLN A 638 -7.69 17.40 -14.59
C GLN A 638 -6.95 16.06 -14.73
N GLN A 639 -7.63 14.99 -15.16
CA GLN A 639 -6.99 13.70 -15.48
C GLN A 639 -6.00 13.84 -16.65
N ILE A 640 -6.38 14.48 -17.75
CA ILE A 640 -5.47 14.77 -18.88
C ILE A 640 -4.26 15.60 -18.43
N ARG A 641 -4.48 16.65 -17.65
CA ARG A 641 -3.39 17.47 -17.10
C ARG A 641 -2.48 16.66 -16.18
N GLY A 642 -3.07 15.80 -15.35
CA GLY A 642 -2.33 14.88 -14.48
C GLY A 642 -1.47 13.90 -15.28
N GLN A 643 -2.01 13.33 -16.36
CA GLN A 643 -1.31 12.41 -17.23
C GLN A 643 -0.16 13.09 -17.98
N PHE A 644 -0.36 14.31 -18.47
CA PHE A 644 0.73 15.12 -19.05
C PHE A 644 1.88 15.34 -18.06
N LEU A 645 1.55 15.72 -16.81
CA LEU A 645 2.56 15.87 -15.77
C LEU A 645 3.28 14.55 -15.46
N ARG A 646 2.60 13.40 -15.57
CA ARG A 646 3.19 12.07 -15.39
C ARG A 646 4.21 11.79 -16.49
N TYR A 647 3.87 12.03 -17.76
CA TYR A 647 4.80 11.89 -18.88
C TYR A 647 6.04 12.78 -18.73
N CYS A 648 5.87 14.04 -18.31
CA CYS A 648 7.00 14.90 -17.97
C CYS A 648 7.85 14.33 -16.82
N GLY A 649 7.23 13.65 -15.85
CA GLY A 649 7.91 12.96 -14.75
C GLY A 649 8.78 11.81 -15.25
N HIS A 650 8.25 10.96 -16.15
CA HIS A 650 8.99 9.85 -16.75
C HIS A 650 10.26 10.33 -17.45
N VAL A 651 10.16 11.43 -18.18
CA VAL A 651 11.29 12.01 -18.91
C VAL A 651 12.32 12.61 -17.94
N THR A 652 11.89 13.40 -16.97
CA THR A 652 12.84 14.07 -16.04
C THR A 652 13.65 13.10 -15.20
N ARG A 653 13.16 11.88 -14.91
CA ARG A 653 13.93 10.85 -14.21
C ARG A 653 15.17 10.38 -14.95
N ASN A 654 15.24 10.57 -16.27
CA ASN A 654 16.45 10.25 -17.03
C ASN A 654 17.62 11.19 -16.70
N ILE A 655 17.36 12.42 -16.23
CA ILE A 655 18.41 13.36 -15.79
C ILE A 655 18.94 12.89 -14.43
N GLY A 656 20.22 12.49 -14.38
CA GLY A 656 20.85 11.92 -13.18
C GLY A 656 20.35 10.50 -12.84
N GLY A 657 19.68 9.82 -13.76
CA GLY A 657 19.25 8.45 -13.58
C GLY A 657 20.42 7.48 -13.47
N VAL A 658 20.22 6.41 -12.71
CA VAL A 658 21.20 5.31 -12.58
C VAL A 658 20.46 4.01 -12.84
N LEU A 659 20.89 3.29 -13.86
CA LEU A 659 20.40 1.97 -14.21
C LEU A 659 20.93 0.98 -13.18
N TYR A 660 20.04 0.23 -12.55
CA TYR A 660 20.42 -0.74 -11.53
C TYR A 660 20.01 -2.16 -11.94
N THR A 661 20.98 -3.06 -11.97
CA THR A 661 20.75 -4.47 -12.30
C THR A 661 21.41 -5.36 -11.26
N TYR A 662 20.65 -6.23 -10.60
CA TYR A 662 21.22 -7.25 -9.73
C TYR A 662 22.10 -8.21 -10.54
N ARG A 663 23.31 -8.45 -10.06
CA ARG A 663 24.27 -9.38 -10.68
C ARG A 663 24.95 -10.20 -9.62
N THR A 664 25.17 -11.48 -9.90
CA THR A 664 26.06 -12.32 -9.10
C THR A 664 27.52 -11.97 -9.42
N LYS A 665 28.44 -12.50 -8.63
CA LYS A 665 29.89 -12.28 -8.86
C LYS A 665 30.40 -12.91 -10.16
N GLU A 666 29.70 -13.93 -10.70
CA GLU A 666 30.01 -14.62 -11.95
C GLU A 666 29.47 -13.89 -13.18
N GLN A 667 28.46 -13.03 -13.01
CA GLN A 667 27.86 -12.29 -14.13
C GLN A 667 28.68 -11.07 -14.50
N PRO A 668 28.99 -10.86 -15.81
CA PRO A 668 29.75 -9.70 -16.25
C PRO A 668 28.95 -8.39 -16.16
N GLY A 669 29.65 -7.26 -16.09
CA GLY A 669 29.12 -5.92 -16.11
C GLY A 669 28.85 -5.32 -14.71
N ASP A 670 28.59 -4.03 -14.69
CA ASP A 670 28.39 -3.24 -13.47
C ASP A 670 26.96 -3.33 -12.98
N LYS A 671 26.79 -3.28 -11.65
CA LYS A 671 25.46 -3.22 -11.01
C LYS A 671 24.79 -1.86 -11.18
N TYR A 672 25.59 -0.79 -11.19
CA TYR A 672 25.15 0.60 -11.28
C TYR A 672 25.76 1.25 -12.49
N VAL A 673 24.93 1.62 -13.46
CA VAL A 673 25.38 2.28 -14.69
C VAL A 673 24.69 3.64 -14.79
N PRO A 674 25.43 4.75 -14.75
CA PRO A 674 24.84 6.07 -14.96
C PRO A 674 24.13 6.16 -16.32
N GLN A 675 22.99 6.86 -16.36
CA GLN A 675 22.30 7.13 -17.62
C GLN A 675 23.22 7.88 -18.58
N PRO A 676 23.35 7.47 -19.85
CA PRO A 676 24.21 8.13 -20.83
C PRO A 676 23.89 9.62 -20.99
N LEU A 677 24.92 10.46 -21.12
CA LEU A 677 24.78 11.91 -21.25
C LEU A 677 23.80 12.35 -22.35
N GLU A 678 23.81 11.64 -23.47
CA GLU A 678 22.93 11.93 -24.61
C GLU A 678 21.45 11.74 -24.24
N LYS A 679 21.09 10.66 -23.49
CA LYS A 679 19.74 10.42 -23.01
C LYS A 679 19.32 11.52 -22.03
N GLN A 680 20.22 11.96 -21.13
CA GLN A 680 19.95 13.04 -20.18
C GLN A 680 19.72 14.38 -20.90
N LYS A 681 20.51 14.69 -21.91
CA LYS A 681 20.33 15.90 -22.77
C LYS A 681 19.04 15.81 -23.59
N ALA A 682 18.71 14.64 -24.12
CA ALA A 682 17.45 14.42 -24.83
C ALA A 682 16.23 14.65 -23.91
N ALA A 683 16.33 14.22 -22.64
CA ALA A 683 15.29 14.50 -21.64
C ALA A 683 15.14 16.01 -21.38
N LEU A 684 16.25 16.74 -21.25
CA LEU A 684 16.19 18.20 -21.07
C LEU A 684 15.61 18.90 -22.30
N LYS A 685 15.99 18.46 -23.52
CA LYS A 685 15.41 18.96 -24.77
C LYS A 685 13.90 18.73 -24.86
N PHE A 686 13.42 17.53 -24.51
CA PHE A 686 11.99 17.25 -24.44
C PHE A 686 11.27 18.20 -23.47
N MET A 687 11.85 18.45 -22.27
CA MET A 687 11.28 19.38 -21.31
C MET A 687 11.27 20.82 -21.84
N ASP A 688 12.25 21.22 -22.60
CA ASP A 688 12.27 22.53 -23.30
C ASP A 688 11.08 22.62 -24.26
N GLU A 689 10.93 21.66 -25.16
CA GLU A 689 9.88 21.63 -26.18
C GLU A 689 8.47 21.53 -25.63
N GLN A 690 8.25 20.75 -24.56
CA GLN A 690 6.91 20.45 -24.05
C GLN A 690 6.48 21.30 -22.85
N VAL A 691 7.43 21.91 -22.11
CA VAL A 691 7.15 22.60 -20.84
C VAL A 691 7.81 23.97 -20.75
N LEU A 692 9.11 24.12 -21.08
CA LEU A 692 9.75 25.44 -20.93
C LEU A 692 9.19 26.46 -21.94
N HIS A 693 8.68 26.00 -23.07
CA HIS A 693 7.70 26.70 -23.89
C HIS A 693 6.29 26.40 -23.34
N GLU A 694 5.47 27.43 -23.19
CA GLU A 694 4.14 27.27 -22.61
C GLU A 694 3.29 26.26 -23.39
N PRO A 695 2.74 25.21 -22.72
CA PRO A 695 1.88 24.21 -23.37
C PRO A 695 0.48 24.80 -23.64
N MET A 696 0.37 25.67 -24.63
CA MET A 696 -0.82 26.42 -24.98
C MET A 696 -2.08 25.54 -25.17
N TRP A 697 -1.89 24.32 -25.67
CA TRP A 697 -2.98 23.35 -25.89
C TRP A 697 -3.74 22.98 -24.59
N LEU A 698 -3.15 23.19 -23.41
CA LEU A 698 -3.80 23.00 -22.10
C LEU A 698 -4.72 24.17 -21.69
N ARG A 699 -4.68 25.31 -22.38
CA ARG A 699 -5.47 26.48 -22.05
C ARG A 699 -6.29 27.05 -23.20
N ASP A 700 -5.87 26.79 -24.45
CA ASP A 700 -6.51 27.38 -25.65
C ASP A 700 -7.77 26.61 -26.11
N MET A 701 -8.47 25.96 -25.17
CA MET A 701 -9.72 25.25 -25.43
C MET A 701 -10.89 26.23 -25.37
N SER A 702 -11.88 26.04 -26.24
CA SER A 702 -13.11 26.86 -26.26
C SER A 702 -13.90 26.89 -24.95
N TYR A 703 -13.66 25.90 -24.08
CA TYR A 703 -14.34 25.72 -22.80
C TYR A 703 -13.48 26.06 -21.56
N ALA A 704 -12.24 26.57 -21.76
CA ALA A 704 -11.33 26.89 -20.66
C ALA A 704 -11.93 27.83 -19.61
N GLN A 705 -12.77 28.77 -20.03
CA GLN A 705 -13.46 29.71 -19.14
C GLN A 705 -14.55 29.08 -18.25
N ARG A 706 -14.90 27.79 -18.47
CA ARG A 706 -15.73 27.04 -17.51
C ARG A 706 -14.99 26.69 -16.23
N PHE A 707 -13.66 26.61 -16.28
CA PHE A 707 -12.81 26.20 -15.14
C PHE A 707 -12.22 27.37 -14.36
N THR A 708 -11.89 28.46 -15.06
CA THR A 708 -11.24 29.64 -14.47
C THR A 708 -11.56 30.91 -15.25
N ALA A 709 -11.59 32.04 -14.55
CA ALA A 709 -11.69 33.35 -15.19
C ALA A 709 -10.41 33.76 -15.95
N ASN A 710 -9.26 33.14 -15.57
CA ASN A 710 -7.96 33.38 -16.20
C ASN A 710 -7.34 32.06 -16.71
N PRO A 711 -7.51 31.72 -17.99
CA PRO A 711 -6.95 30.48 -18.55
C PRO A 711 -5.42 30.31 -18.41
N GLU A 712 -4.64 31.37 -18.19
CA GLU A 712 -3.20 31.26 -17.92
C GLU A 712 -2.90 30.41 -16.66
N GLU A 713 -3.81 30.40 -15.66
CA GLU A 713 -3.65 29.60 -14.44
C GLU A 713 -3.58 28.12 -14.72
N LEU A 714 -4.20 27.63 -15.79
CA LEU A 714 -4.20 26.23 -16.18
C LEU A 714 -2.79 25.71 -16.54
N THR A 715 -1.96 26.57 -17.12
CA THR A 715 -0.56 26.23 -17.50
C THR A 715 0.47 26.62 -16.45
N LEU A 716 0.27 27.72 -15.70
CA LEU A 716 1.21 28.16 -14.66
C LEU A 716 1.53 27.08 -13.63
N GLY A 717 0.51 26.33 -13.16
CA GLY A 717 0.68 25.24 -12.22
C GLY A 717 1.52 24.08 -12.81
N VAL A 718 1.36 23.78 -14.09
CA VAL A 718 2.16 22.78 -14.81
C VAL A 718 3.62 23.20 -14.85
N GLY A 719 3.91 24.44 -15.27
CA GLY A 719 5.25 24.99 -15.29
C GLY A 719 5.94 24.93 -13.93
N THR A 720 5.22 25.30 -12.86
CA THR A 720 5.75 25.25 -11.48
C THR A 720 6.14 23.85 -11.05
N VAL A 721 5.27 22.85 -11.29
CA VAL A 721 5.54 21.44 -10.93
C VAL A 721 6.74 20.90 -11.71
N CYS A 722 6.81 21.15 -13.02
CA CYS A 722 7.89 20.66 -13.86
C CYS A 722 9.22 21.34 -13.55
N MET A 723 9.22 22.65 -13.28
CA MET A 723 10.44 23.37 -12.87
C MET A 723 10.99 22.82 -11.56
N ARG A 724 10.13 22.56 -10.56
CA ARG A 724 10.55 21.92 -9.31
C ARG A 724 11.20 20.57 -9.59
N ARG A 725 10.58 19.70 -10.42
CA ARG A 725 11.14 18.39 -10.78
C ARG A 725 12.51 18.50 -11.45
N LEU A 726 12.70 19.48 -12.35
CA LEU A 726 14.01 19.75 -12.96
C LEU A 726 15.04 20.18 -11.89
N MET A 727 14.66 21.07 -10.97
CA MET A 727 15.56 21.53 -9.92
C MET A 727 15.90 20.43 -8.91
N ASP A 728 14.97 19.52 -8.59
CA ASP A 728 15.21 18.36 -7.71
C ASP A 728 16.27 17.40 -8.28
N ARG A 729 16.55 17.45 -9.58
CA ARG A 729 17.63 16.66 -10.23
C ARG A 729 19.03 17.12 -9.86
N LEU A 730 19.19 18.31 -9.29
CA LEU A 730 20.48 18.79 -8.77
C LEU A 730 20.97 17.99 -7.56
N ASP A 731 20.05 17.48 -6.74
CA ASP A 731 20.39 16.73 -5.53
C ASP A 731 20.89 15.30 -5.84
N VAL A 732 20.74 14.85 -7.09
CA VAL A 732 21.21 13.54 -7.54
C VAL A 732 22.68 13.63 -7.91
N LYS A 733 23.52 12.83 -7.22
CA LYS A 733 24.96 12.75 -7.56
C LYS A 733 25.12 12.17 -8.97
N ASN A 734 25.66 12.98 -9.90
CA ASN A 734 25.75 12.63 -11.30
C ASN A 734 27.09 13.12 -11.88
N GLU A 735 27.99 12.19 -12.17
CA GLU A 735 29.32 12.50 -12.73
C GLU A 735 29.27 12.65 -14.27
N THR A 736 28.27 12.04 -14.91
CA THR A 736 28.10 12.08 -16.38
C THR A 736 27.55 13.42 -16.85
N TYR A 737 26.60 14.00 -16.09
CA TYR A 737 26.05 15.33 -16.34
C TYR A 737 26.20 16.15 -15.06
N THR A 738 27.40 16.75 -14.88
CA THR A 738 27.74 17.44 -13.64
C THR A 738 26.76 18.57 -13.32
N PRO A 739 26.55 18.95 -12.05
CA PRO A 739 25.67 20.06 -11.66
C PRO A 739 25.98 21.36 -12.42
N GLN A 740 27.26 21.65 -12.67
CA GLN A 740 27.66 22.84 -13.41
C GLN A 740 27.20 22.78 -14.89
N ALA A 741 27.41 21.67 -15.57
CA ALA A 741 27.00 21.51 -16.97
C ALA A 741 25.47 21.52 -17.08
N TYR A 742 24.77 20.83 -16.20
CA TYR A 742 23.30 20.81 -16.15
C TYR A 742 22.71 22.21 -15.94
N LEU A 743 23.18 22.93 -14.90
CA LEU A 743 22.70 24.29 -14.62
C LEU A 743 23.03 25.27 -15.78
N THR A 744 24.18 25.10 -16.46
CA THR A 744 24.51 25.92 -17.62
C THR A 744 23.50 25.70 -18.73
N ASP A 745 23.19 24.47 -19.08
CA ASP A 745 22.19 24.15 -20.11
C ASP A 745 20.80 24.59 -19.73
N LEU A 746 20.34 24.27 -18.50
CA LEU A 746 19.01 24.65 -17.99
C LEU A 746 18.84 26.18 -17.94
N THR A 747 19.85 26.92 -17.46
CA THR A 747 19.82 28.37 -17.40
C THR A 747 19.74 28.99 -18.80
N ARG A 748 20.45 28.41 -19.77
CA ARG A 748 20.40 28.88 -21.16
C ARG A 748 18.99 28.79 -21.75
N LEU A 749 18.23 27.72 -21.42
CA LEU A 749 16.86 27.50 -21.88
C LEU A 749 15.84 28.36 -21.11
N VAL A 750 15.94 28.42 -19.79
CA VAL A 750 14.95 29.12 -18.93
C VAL A 750 15.09 30.63 -19.04
N PHE A 751 16.29 31.18 -19.30
CA PHE A 751 16.57 32.63 -19.39
C PHE A 751 16.91 33.07 -20.84
N SER A 752 16.34 32.43 -21.84
CA SER A 752 16.60 32.74 -23.25
C SER A 752 16.24 34.16 -23.60
N GLU A 753 15.13 34.72 -23.11
CA GLU A 753 14.66 36.07 -23.40
C GLU A 753 15.63 37.16 -22.87
N ALA A 754 16.37 36.86 -21.80
CA ALA A 754 17.40 37.78 -21.30
C ALA A 754 18.55 37.97 -22.30
N ARG A 755 18.73 37.07 -23.26
CA ARG A 755 19.75 37.11 -24.31
C ARG A 755 19.23 37.67 -25.63
N THR A 756 17.95 37.35 -25.97
CA THR A 756 17.32 37.77 -27.23
C THR A 756 16.65 39.15 -27.12
N GLY A 757 16.35 39.64 -25.92
CA GLY A 757 15.61 40.87 -25.69
C GLY A 757 14.11 40.77 -26.04
N GLU A 758 13.58 39.56 -26.18
CA GLU A 758 12.14 39.29 -26.38
C GLU A 758 11.34 39.64 -25.14
N LYS A 759 10.03 39.87 -25.34
CA LYS A 759 9.08 40.08 -24.21
C LYS A 759 8.95 38.80 -23.40
N VAL A 760 9.07 38.91 -22.08
CA VAL A 760 8.89 37.80 -21.15
C VAL A 760 7.39 37.61 -20.84
N SER A 761 6.81 36.47 -21.22
CA SER A 761 5.41 36.12 -20.88
C SER A 761 5.26 35.88 -19.38
N ASN A 762 4.02 35.91 -18.87
CA ASN A 762 3.75 35.58 -17.45
C ASN A 762 4.17 34.14 -17.11
N TYR A 763 3.97 33.18 -18.01
CA TYR A 763 4.43 31.82 -17.86
C TYR A 763 5.95 31.75 -17.68
N ARG A 764 6.72 32.43 -18.54
CA ARG A 764 8.19 32.48 -18.47
C ARG A 764 8.70 33.20 -17.23
N LYS A 765 8.04 34.30 -16.83
CA LYS A 765 8.33 34.98 -15.55
C LYS A 765 8.19 34.02 -14.36
N ASN A 766 7.15 33.17 -14.36
CA ASN A 766 6.93 32.15 -13.33
C ASN A 766 8.06 31.13 -13.31
N LEU A 767 8.43 30.54 -14.46
CA LEU A 767 9.53 29.55 -14.54
C LEU A 767 10.85 30.11 -14.04
N GLN A 768 11.21 31.33 -14.48
CA GLN A 768 12.44 32.03 -14.09
C GLN A 768 12.48 32.33 -12.59
N SER A 769 11.36 32.76 -12.04
CA SER A 769 11.21 33.03 -10.60
C SER A 769 11.32 31.74 -9.77
N GLN A 770 10.67 30.65 -10.20
CA GLN A 770 10.75 29.36 -9.54
C GLN A 770 12.17 28.77 -9.54
N MET A 771 12.84 28.81 -10.70
CA MET A 771 14.24 28.37 -10.79
C MET A 771 15.15 29.19 -9.87
N LEU A 772 15.01 30.53 -9.90
CA LEU A 772 15.81 31.41 -9.03
C LEU A 772 15.56 31.13 -7.54
N GLU A 773 14.31 30.93 -7.13
CA GLU A 773 13.97 30.61 -5.74
C GLU A 773 14.63 29.32 -5.28
N HIS A 774 14.63 28.26 -6.12
CA HIS A 774 15.34 27.02 -5.84
C HIS A 774 16.85 27.23 -5.70
N LEU A 775 17.48 27.98 -6.62
CA LEU A 775 18.91 28.28 -6.53
C LEU A 775 19.28 29.08 -5.28
N LEU A 776 18.48 30.07 -4.89
CA LEU A 776 18.69 30.88 -3.68
C LEU A 776 18.56 30.03 -2.40
N ARG A 777 17.64 29.07 -2.37
CA ARG A 777 17.52 28.08 -1.27
C ARG A 777 18.72 27.14 -1.24
N ALA A 778 19.13 26.61 -2.38
CA ALA A 778 20.26 25.70 -2.51
C ALA A 778 21.60 26.36 -2.14
N ASN A 779 21.77 27.66 -2.36
CA ASN A 779 22.97 28.41 -1.96
C ASN A 779 23.19 28.47 -0.43
N GLY A 780 22.16 28.20 0.37
CA GLY A 780 22.25 28.06 1.83
C GLY A 780 22.54 26.64 2.31
N ASN A 781 22.63 25.66 1.41
CA ASN A 781 22.86 24.27 1.73
C ASN A 781 24.37 23.97 1.84
N SER A 782 24.76 23.15 2.80
CA SER A 782 26.16 22.72 3.01
C SER A 782 26.63 21.60 2.05
N ASN A 783 25.83 21.23 1.05
CA ASN A 783 26.20 20.22 0.08
C ASN A 783 27.32 20.70 -0.85
N ALA A 784 28.55 20.30 -0.54
CA ALA A 784 29.75 20.68 -1.29
C ALA A 784 29.75 20.23 -2.76
N TYR A 785 28.91 19.26 -3.12
CA TYR A 785 28.82 18.76 -4.49
C TYR A 785 28.08 19.73 -5.42
N ILE A 786 27.00 20.36 -4.94
CA ILE A 786 26.16 21.25 -5.75
C ILE A 786 26.44 22.74 -5.51
N GLN A 787 26.88 23.11 -4.32
CA GLN A 787 27.02 24.51 -3.91
C GLN A 787 27.91 25.34 -4.83
N PRO A 788 29.09 24.87 -5.30
CA PRO A 788 29.94 25.66 -6.22
C PRO A 788 29.22 25.98 -7.55
N ALA A 789 28.49 25.00 -8.11
CA ALA A 789 27.75 25.19 -9.34
C ALA A 789 26.57 26.17 -9.17
N VAL A 790 25.85 26.08 -8.04
CA VAL A 790 24.76 27.00 -7.69
C VAL A 790 25.28 28.43 -7.55
N LEU A 791 26.37 28.61 -6.77
CA LEU A 791 26.96 29.95 -6.58
C LEU A 791 27.43 30.56 -7.90
N TYR A 792 28.14 29.77 -8.71
CA TYR A 792 28.58 30.22 -10.04
C TYR A 792 27.38 30.62 -10.93
N THR A 793 26.33 29.79 -10.93
CA THR A 793 25.13 30.07 -11.72
C THR A 793 24.43 31.35 -11.26
N LEU A 794 24.32 31.61 -9.96
CA LEU A 794 23.77 32.85 -9.42
C LEU A 794 24.57 34.08 -9.83
N GLN A 795 25.91 33.99 -9.82
CA GLN A 795 26.78 35.07 -10.30
C GLN A 795 26.57 35.37 -11.79
N GLN A 796 26.46 34.32 -12.62
CA GLN A 796 26.17 34.46 -14.06
C GLN A 796 24.76 35.05 -14.29
N LEU A 797 23.77 34.60 -13.55
CA LEU A 797 22.39 35.13 -13.61
C LEU A 797 22.33 36.60 -13.18
N GLN A 798 23.12 37.03 -12.19
CA GLN A 798 23.17 38.42 -11.76
C GLN A 798 23.68 39.33 -12.88
N GLN A 799 24.73 38.93 -13.58
CA GLN A 799 25.24 39.68 -14.71
C GLN A 799 24.27 39.70 -15.90
N LEU A 800 23.67 38.56 -16.20
CA LEU A 800 22.70 38.40 -17.28
C LEU A 800 21.45 39.28 -17.04
N THR A 801 20.88 39.24 -15.85
CA THR A 801 19.69 40.05 -15.49
C THR A 801 20.00 41.55 -15.45
N LYS A 802 21.23 41.93 -15.05
CA LYS A 802 21.71 43.32 -15.14
C LYS A 802 21.70 43.84 -16.59
N GLN A 803 22.17 43.05 -17.53
CA GLN A 803 22.20 43.39 -18.96
C GLN A 803 20.74 43.38 -19.51
N ALA A 804 19.98 42.36 -19.24
CA ALA A 804 18.61 42.18 -19.72
C ALA A 804 17.68 43.32 -19.30
N ARG A 805 17.77 43.85 -18.05
CA ARG A 805 16.98 45.02 -17.61
C ARG A 805 17.30 46.30 -18.38
N GLN A 806 18.52 46.42 -18.93
CA GLN A 806 18.91 47.61 -19.72
C GLN A 806 18.43 47.49 -21.16
N SER A 807 18.43 46.26 -21.73
CA SER A 807 18.07 45.98 -23.11
C SER A 807 16.59 45.66 -23.34
N ALA A 808 15.82 45.41 -22.29
CA ALA A 808 14.41 45.06 -22.40
C ALA A 808 13.58 46.16 -23.05
N ARG A 809 12.79 45.77 -24.07
CA ARG A 809 12.00 46.70 -24.90
C ARG A 809 10.71 47.15 -24.22
N ASP A 810 10.14 46.36 -23.36
CA ASP A 810 8.88 46.65 -22.64
C ASP A 810 9.10 46.86 -21.12
N ALA A 811 8.18 47.54 -20.49
CA ALA A 811 8.29 47.94 -19.10
C ALA A 811 8.14 46.73 -18.13
N GLU A 812 7.29 45.73 -18.47
CA GLU A 812 7.06 44.57 -17.65
C GLU A 812 8.27 43.63 -17.58
N SER A 813 8.89 43.34 -18.77
CA SER A 813 10.14 42.57 -18.83
C SER A 813 11.27 43.28 -18.09
N ARG A 814 11.37 44.61 -18.22
CA ARG A 814 12.36 45.42 -17.51
C ARG A 814 12.19 45.34 -16.00
N ALA A 815 10.96 45.44 -15.52
CA ALA A 815 10.62 45.30 -14.08
C ALA A 815 10.95 43.92 -13.55
N HIS A 816 10.62 42.86 -14.32
CA HIS A 816 10.94 41.48 -13.97
C HIS A 816 12.46 41.26 -13.84
N TRP A 817 13.26 41.68 -14.84
CA TRP A 817 14.70 41.54 -14.75
C TRP A 817 15.33 42.35 -13.59
N ALA A 818 14.78 43.53 -13.27
CA ALA A 818 15.21 44.31 -12.13
C ALA A 818 14.92 43.54 -10.80
N LEU A 819 13.74 42.96 -10.68
CA LEU A 819 13.38 42.14 -9.49
C LEU A 819 14.34 40.96 -9.28
N LEU A 820 14.59 40.17 -10.34
CA LEU A 820 15.50 39.03 -10.24
C LEU A 820 16.93 39.44 -9.90
N TYR A 821 17.43 40.53 -10.54
CA TYR A 821 18.73 41.11 -10.23
C TYR A 821 18.87 41.48 -8.74
N ASP A 822 17.88 42.17 -8.19
CA ASP A 822 17.89 42.60 -6.81
C ASP A 822 17.79 41.43 -5.81
N GLN A 823 16.98 40.39 -6.11
CA GLN A 823 16.89 39.19 -5.31
C GLN A 823 18.22 38.44 -5.23
N ILE A 824 18.92 38.29 -6.36
CA ILE A 824 20.23 37.65 -6.42
C ILE A 824 21.25 38.48 -5.62
N GLY A 825 21.27 39.79 -5.84
CA GLY A 825 22.21 40.70 -5.19
C GLY A 825 22.12 40.67 -3.66
N ARG A 826 20.91 40.72 -3.11
CA ARG A 826 20.68 40.59 -1.66
C ARG A 826 21.26 39.30 -1.11
N ARG A 827 21.08 38.17 -1.80
CA ARG A 827 21.56 36.85 -1.30
C ARG A 827 23.06 36.69 -1.42
N LEU A 828 23.72 37.23 -2.46
CA LEU A 828 25.16 37.17 -2.65
C LEU A 828 25.94 38.09 -1.71
N THR A 829 25.33 39.18 -1.23
CA THR A 829 25.95 40.12 -0.28
C THR A 829 25.79 39.74 1.19
N TRP A 830 24.84 38.88 1.51
CA TRP A 830 24.71 38.33 2.87
C TRP A 830 25.73 37.21 3.08
N LYS A 831 26.85 37.53 3.76
CA LYS A 831 27.82 36.55 4.31
C LYS A 831 27.36 35.99 5.63
#